data_7dcb082fec850a1322977140ab65909b
#
_entry.id   7dcb082fec850a1322977140ab65909b
#
_cell.length_a   1.000
_cell.length_b   1.000
_cell.length_c   1.000
_cell.angle_alpha   90.00
_cell.angle_beta   90.00
_cell.angle_gamma   90.00
#
_symmetry.space_group_name_H-M   'P 1'
#
loop_
_entity.id
_entity.type
_entity.pdbx_description
1 polymer ?
#
loop_
_entity_poly.entity_id
_entity_poly.type
_entity_poly.pdbx_seq_one_letter_code
_entity_poly.pdbx_strand_id
1 'polypeptide(L)'
;GLCVNVCCLALLSFFPNPALSLEYQDSEPVQELEPVVVTATKTPVPLSQVTSAVEVMSQTDFTNQNARLLTDSLQLGQGLAVFTSGGPGGNATARIRGGSSQQTLIFIDGALVNSATLGEYNIGMLTTDNLESVTILRGAQSMLWGSDAAGGVIDIRTKRGEGTPAMRAFAEFGSFNTIREGASVGGKVGPVDFTGSLTRWDSARFSTLNYRRGAGERDAYRNWQASSLLGIDLPHDGRFEFAFRWINTDIDQDNPANPLFGGPFDVFQSKASTTQFVFAGNYSQPITDWWDQRLTLSRSQESAITRAGDNQRSVTTGLESVPGSFLNSDIRTKSNRIEWQHNFQVADPLLLTLGYQFREQLGLNKGQFSEKTVSSHGGFAQLQLNLWDRLFATGGFRQDRHNRVGDSTTYRVTGGYLLKETGTKFRASYATGFRAPDINELFFPDFGNPNLQREKSQSLDAGVDQALFQDRLKISVGYFWNRYRQLITAVFDPVGCAGFTTFGFCAQNIGSAKSQGWESSLKWIIIRDVPWFKQLDLQGQYTYTLTRDLGTGARLPRWPVHQASASLTYQPIEPLVVTVLLRYVGSRFSTTGNQQPLPDFHVLNVAASYQITSSIQGYVRADNILNRRYEEVLFFGTPVRSVFGGIRVNFDIPVASSVP
;
A
#
# COMPACT_ATOMS: atom_id res chain seq x y z
N GLY A 1 -31.66 -19.31 -1.97
CA GLY A 1 -32.22 -19.62 -3.29
C GLY A 1 -32.61 -18.38 -4.03
N LEU A 2 -31.93 -18.17 -5.12
CA LEU A 2 -32.33 -17.56 -6.39
C LEU A 2 -32.83 -16.11 -6.49
N CYS A 3 -32.31 -15.50 -7.53
CA CYS A 3 -32.73 -14.34 -8.32
C CYS A 3 -32.02 -13.04 -8.00
N VAL A 4 -30.82 -12.89 -8.56
CA VAL A 4 -30.37 -11.61 -9.07
C VAL A 4 -30.44 -11.71 -10.60
N ASN A 5 -31.60 -11.36 -11.13
CA ASN A 5 -31.80 -11.15 -12.56
C ASN A 5 -31.37 -9.73 -12.93
N VAL A 6 -30.39 -9.65 -13.79
CA VAL A 6 -30.26 -8.82 -14.99
C VAL A 6 -31.26 -7.65 -15.08
N CYS A 7 -30.77 -6.45 -14.72
CA CYS A 7 -31.39 -5.17 -15.04
C CYS A 7 -30.31 -4.19 -15.55
N CYS A 8 -29.72 -4.49 -16.71
CA CYS A 8 -28.77 -3.60 -17.39
C CYS A 8 -28.93 -3.66 -18.92
N LEU A 9 -30.18 -3.71 -19.44
CA LEU A 9 -30.41 -3.75 -20.89
C LEU A 9 -31.67 -3.00 -21.31
N ALA A 10 -31.95 -1.85 -20.72
CA ALA A 10 -33.10 -1.04 -21.10
C ALA A 10 -32.85 0.48 -21.02
N LEU A 11 -31.74 0.97 -21.57
CA LEU A 11 -31.52 2.43 -21.75
C LEU A 11 -30.88 2.80 -23.11
N LEU A 12 -31.06 1.97 -24.13
CA LEU A 12 -30.49 2.21 -25.47
C LEU A 12 -31.57 2.42 -26.58
N SER A 13 -32.75 2.89 -26.25
CA SER A 13 -33.80 3.05 -27.30
C SER A 13 -34.54 4.39 -27.24
N PHE A 14 -33.84 5.51 -27.07
CA PHE A 14 -34.42 6.83 -27.32
C PHE A 14 -33.35 7.86 -27.70
N PHE A 15 -32.79 7.74 -28.92
CA PHE A 15 -32.19 8.89 -29.60
C PHE A 15 -32.44 8.76 -31.10
N PRO A 16 -33.07 9.77 -31.76
CA PRO A 16 -33.20 9.78 -33.20
C PRO A 16 -31.85 10.08 -33.84
N ASN A 17 -31.50 9.29 -34.83
CA ASN A 17 -30.30 9.36 -35.64
C ASN A 17 -30.31 10.64 -36.52
N PRO A 18 -29.41 11.61 -36.35
CA PRO A 18 -29.03 12.49 -37.43
C PRO A 18 -27.74 11.94 -38.05
N ALA A 19 -27.82 11.44 -39.26
CA ALA A 19 -26.65 11.18 -40.08
C ALA A 19 -25.94 12.52 -40.39
N LEU A 20 -24.99 12.89 -39.53
CA LEU A 20 -24.02 13.94 -39.78
C LEU A 20 -22.70 13.24 -40.09
N SER A 21 -22.31 13.25 -41.36
CA SER A 21 -20.94 12.93 -41.77
C SER A 21 -20.02 14.01 -41.21
N LEU A 22 -19.45 13.74 -40.02
CA LEU A 22 -18.33 14.52 -39.48
C LEU A 22 -17.06 13.96 -40.11
N GLU A 23 -16.39 14.74 -40.94
CA GLU A 23 -14.97 14.54 -41.25
C GLU A 23 -14.20 14.58 -39.91
N TYR A 24 -13.83 13.40 -39.44
CA TYR A 24 -12.94 13.20 -38.29
C TYR A 24 -11.53 13.61 -38.76
N GLN A 25 -11.09 14.80 -38.38
CA GLN A 25 -9.67 15.10 -38.42
C GLN A 25 -9.01 14.19 -37.34
N ASP A 26 -8.25 13.20 -37.81
CA ASP A 26 -7.34 12.41 -36.99
C ASP A 26 -6.33 13.36 -36.32
N SER A 27 -6.68 13.90 -35.16
CA SER A 27 -5.66 14.33 -34.22
C SER A 27 -4.93 13.07 -33.79
N GLU A 28 -3.62 12.98 -34.05
CA GLU A 28 -2.80 11.86 -33.56
C GLU A 28 -3.15 11.58 -32.11
N PRO A 29 -3.48 10.33 -31.76
CA PRO A 29 -3.84 10.01 -30.39
C PRO A 29 -2.66 10.39 -29.51
N VAL A 30 -2.89 11.22 -28.49
CA VAL A 30 -1.92 11.45 -27.42
C VAL A 30 -1.63 10.09 -26.81
N GLN A 31 -0.53 9.50 -27.21
CA GLN A 31 -0.10 8.19 -26.74
C GLN A 31 0.32 8.37 -25.28
N GLU A 32 -0.54 8.01 -24.36
CA GLU A 32 -0.19 7.95 -22.95
C GLU A 32 1.02 7.00 -22.82
N LEU A 33 2.15 7.51 -22.38
CA LEU A 33 3.37 6.71 -22.22
C LEU A 33 3.06 5.55 -21.27
N GLU A 34 3.43 4.36 -21.69
CA GLU A 34 3.22 3.16 -20.88
C GLU A 34 4.02 3.27 -19.55
N PRO A 35 3.41 3.01 -18.38
CA PRO A 35 4.12 3.04 -17.11
C PRO A 35 5.32 2.09 -17.10
N VAL A 36 6.47 2.60 -16.70
CA VAL A 36 7.68 1.81 -16.49
C VAL A 36 7.73 1.31 -15.06
N VAL A 37 7.88 0.01 -14.88
CA VAL A 37 7.91 -0.65 -13.57
C VAL A 37 9.31 -1.12 -13.25
N VAL A 38 9.90 -0.61 -12.17
CA VAL A 38 11.21 -1.06 -11.66
C VAL A 38 11.04 -2.14 -10.59
N THR A 39 9.98 -2.06 -9.80
CA THR A 39 9.77 -2.88 -8.60
C THR A 39 9.68 -4.38 -8.91
N ALA A 40 9.16 -4.76 -10.07
CA ALA A 40 8.93 -6.16 -10.44
C ALA A 40 10.21 -6.94 -10.78
N THR A 41 11.22 -6.27 -11.29
CA THR A 41 12.46 -6.87 -11.81
C THR A 41 13.73 -6.21 -11.29
N LYS A 42 13.59 -5.15 -10.50
CA LYS A 42 14.68 -4.24 -10.07
C LYS A 42 15.38 -3.51 -11.21
N THR A 43 14.88 -3.64 -12.41
CA THR A 43 15.30 -2.94 -13.62
C THR A 43 14.10 -2.28 -14.28
N PRO A 44 14.24 -1.16 -14.98
CA PRO A 44 13.13 -0.52 -15.68
C PRO A 44 12.60 -1.42 -16.79
N VAL A 45 11.31 -1.78 -16.73
CA VAL A 45 10.62 -2.53 -17.79
C VAL A 45 9.23 -1.95 -18.03
N PRO A 46 8.75 -1.86 -19.27
CA PRO A 46 7.37 -1.49 -19.57
C PRO A 46 6.38 -2.46 -18.89
N LEU A 47 5.24 -1.96 -18.46
CA LEU A 47 4.21 -2.77 -17.78
C LEU A 47 3.73 -3.94 -18.64
N SER A 48 3.68 -3.76 -19.97
CA SER A 48 3.34 -4.81 -20.94
C SER A 48 4.31 -6.01 -20.91
N GLN A 49 5.56 -5.79 -20.54
CA GLN A 49 6.59 -6.82 -20.44
C GLN A 49 6.66 -7.49 -19.05
N VAL A 50 6.00 -6.91 -18.05
CA VAL A 50 6.00 -7.48 -16.70
C VAL A 50 5.18 -8.78 -16.67
N THR A 51 5.81 -9.87 -16.23
CA THR A 51 5.22 -11.22 -16.19
C THR A 51 4.63 -11.60 -14.82
N SER A 52 4.70 -10.69 -13.85
CA SER A 52 4.13 -10.86 -12.51
C SER A 52 2.82 -10.11 -12.36
N ALA A 53 2.02 -10.50 -11.35
CA ALA A 53 0.83 -9.74 -10.97
C ALA A 53 1.24 -8.41 -10.31
N VAL A 54 1.10 -7.32 -11.05
CA VAL A 54 1.47 -5.97 -10.62
C VAL A 54 0.29 -5.02 -10.82
N GLU A 55 0.20 -4.02 -9.95
CA GLU A 55 -0.70 -2.88 -10.07
C GLU A 55 0.08 -1.60 -9.80
N VAL A 56 -0.16 -0.57 -10.60
CA VAL A 56 0.41 0.75 -10.41
C VAL A 56 -0.73 1.75 -10.22
N MET A 57 -0.70 2.44 -9.11
CA MET A 57 -1.56 3.59 -8.81
C MET A 57 -0.75 4.85 -9.03
N SER A 58 -1.25 5.76 -9.87
CA SER A 58 -0.57 6.98 -10.27
C SER A 58 -1.01 8.19 -9.45
N GLN A 59 -0.27 9.28 -9.56
CA GLN A 59 -0.68 10.58 -9.03
C GLN A 59 -2.05 11.02 -9.55
N THR A 60 -2.36 10.74 -10.81
CA THR A 60 -3.66 11.07 -11.42
C THR A 60 -4.79 10.32 -10.71
N ASP A 61 -4.58 9.05 -10.35
CA ASP A 61 -5.57 8.28 -9.59
C ASP A 61 -5.83 8.94 -8.23
N PHE A 62 -4.78 9.33 -7.48
CA PHE A 62 -4.93 10.01 -6.18
C PHE A 62 -5.64 11.36 -6.31
N THR A 63 -5.32 12.12 -7.36
CA THR A 63 -5.91 13.44 -7.61
C THR A 63 -7.38 13.35 -7.97
N ASN A 64 -7.76 12.45 -8.89
CA ASN A 64 -9.14 12.25 -9.31
C ASN A 64 -10.03 11.73 -8.17
N GLN A 65 -9.48 10.87 -7.33
CA GLN A 65 -10.15 10.37 -6.13
C GLN A 65 -10.23 11.42 -5.01
N ASN A 66 -9.51 12.55 -5.11
CA ASN A 66 -9.22 13.46 -4.00
C ASN A 66 -8.79 12.69 -2.74
N ALA A 67 -7.96 11.65 -2.91
CA ALA A 67 -7.49 10.81 -1.84
C ALA A 67 -6.61 11.63 -0.87
N ARG A 68 -6.87 11.50 0.42
CA ARG A 68 -6.13 12.21 1.48
C ARG A 68 -5.07 11.33 2.13
N LEU A 69 -5.45 10.10 2.44
CA LEU A 69 -4.56 9.07 2.95
C LEU A 69 -4.27 8.05 1.86
N LEU A 70 -3.11 7.43 1.93
CA LEU A 70 -2.77 6.34 1.02
C LEU A 70 -3.77 5.18 1.15
N THR A 71 -4.33 4.95 2.34
CA THR A 71 -5.39 3.96 2.57
C THR A 71 -6.62 4.18 1.70
N ASP A 72 -7.00 5.43 1.38
CA ASP A 72 -8.15 5.74 0.54
C ASP A 72 -8.05 5.06 -0.84
N SER A 73 -6.85 5.07 -1.41
CA SER A 73 -6.57 4.45 -2.71
C SER A 73 -6.24 2.96 -2.61
N LEU A 74 -5.43 2.54 -1.62
CA LEU A 74 -5.07 1.12 -1.45
C LEU A 74 -6.27 0.22 -1.15
N GLN A 75 -7.31 0.76 -0.51
CA GLN A 75 -8.57 0.03 -0.28
C GLN A 75 -9.33 -0.33 -1.57
N LEU A 76 -9.02 0.34 -2.67
CA LEU A 76 -9.56 0.04 -4.00
C LEU A 76 -8.70 -0.97 -4.76
N GLY A 77 -7.49 -1.29 -4.26
CA GLY A 77 -6.50 -2.14 -4.93
C GLY A 77 -6.91 -3.61 -5.03
N GLN A 78 -6.52 -4.23 -6.13
CA GLN A 78 -6.80 -5.63 -6.43
C GLN A 78 -5.98 -6.57 -5.54
N GLY A 79 -6.62 -7.58 -4.94
CA GLY A 79 -5.93 -8.58 -4.12
C GLY A 79 -5.38 -8.05 -2.79
N LEU A 80 -5.71 -6.80 -2.44
CA LEU A 80 -5.37 -6.18 -1.17
C LEU A 80 -6.52 -6.23 -0.19
N ALA A 81 -6.20 -6.47 1.08
CA ALA A 81 -7.09 -6.24 2.19
C ALA A 81 -6.45 -5.20 3.11
N VAL A 82 -7.01 -4.00 3.10
CA VAL A 82 -6.59 -2.89 3.96
C VAL A 82 -7.63 -2.72 5.04
N PHE A 83 -7.22 -2.85 6.29
CA PHE A 83 -8.07 -2.74 7.47
C PHE A 83 -7.61 -1.58 8.33
N THR A 84 -8.55 -0.69 8.65
CA THR A 84 -8.30 0.48 9.48
C THR A 84 -9.01 0.36 10.82
N SER A 85 -8.28 0.58 11.90
CA SER A 85 -8.80 0.60 13.26
C SER A 85 -9.14 2.04 13.63
N GLY A 86 -10.38 2.46 13.42
CA GLY A 86 -10.88 3.74 13.92
C GLY A 86 -10.62 4.99 13.10
N GLY A 87 -10.57 4.95 11.79
CA GLY A 87 -10.49 6.14 10.91
C GLY A 87 -9.10 6.75 10.76
N PRO A 88 -8.98 8.03 10.36
CA PRO A 88 -7.68 8.68 10.09
C PRO A 88 -6.72 8.60 11.27
N GLY A 89 -5.46 8.19 11.01
CA GLY A 89 -4.44 7.99 12.03
C GLY A 89 -4.54 6.71 12.84
N GLY A 90 -5.68 6.00 12.78
CA GLY A 90 -5.80 4.65 13.35
C GLY A 90 -4.81 3.67 12.71
N ASN A 91 -4.52 2.56 13.38
CA ASN A 91 -3.64 1.55 12.80
C ASN A 91 -4.29 0.96 11.54
N ALA A 92 -3.62 1.12 10.41
CA ALA A 92 -4.05 0.56 9.13
C ALA A 92 -2.93 -0.29 8.54
N THR A 93 -3.23 -1.54 8.23
CA THR A 93 -2.28 -2.49 7.66
C THR A 93 -2.75 -3.01 6.32
N ALA A 94 -1.80 -3.23 5.41
CA ALA A 94 -2.06 -3.85 4.12
C ALA A 94 -1.66 -5.33 4.14
N ARG A 95 -2.52 -6.18 3.59
CA ARG A 95 -2.32 -7.62 3.44
C ARG A 95 -2.58 -8.01 2.00
N ILE A 96 -1.79 -8.94 1.48
CA ILE A 96 -1.88 -9.36 0.08
C ILE A 96 -2.28 -10.84 0.01
N ARG A 97 -3.37 -11.16 -0.72
CA ARG A 97 -3.79 -12.53 -1.11
C ARG A 97 -3.75 -13.58 0.00
N GLY A 98 -4.29 -13.29 1.16
CA GLY A 98 -4.33 -14.23 2.28
C GLY A 98 -3.09 -14.20 3.18
N GLY A 99 -2.08 -13.42 2.85
CA GLY A 99 -0.91 -13.17 3.70
C GLY A 99 -1.24 -12.32 4.92
N SER A 100 -0.32 -12.25 5.88
CA SER A 100 -0.36 -11.31 6.99
C SER A 100 0.25 -9.95 6.59
N SER A 101 0.02 -8.92 7.42
CA SER A 101 0.68 -7.61 7.27
C SER A 101 2.21 -7.71 7.40
N GLN A 102 2.69 -8.62 8.24
CA GLN A 102 4.12 -8.90 8.44
C GLN A 102 4.77 -9.59 7.22
N GLN A 103 3.97 -10.20 6.34
CA GLN A 103 4.41 -10.82 5.08
C GLN A 103 4.35 -9.86 3.88
N THR A 104 4.00 -8.59 4.13
CA THR A 104 3.93 -7.52 3.12
C THR A 104 5.00 -6.49 3.42
N LEU A 105 6.02 -6.42 2.55
CA LEU A 105 7.05 -5.39 2.66
C LEU A 105 6.56 -4.07 2.07
N ILE A 106 6.88 -2.97 2.75
CA ILE A 106 6.56 -1.61 2.31
C ILE A 106 7.84 -0.80 2.22
N PHE A 107 8.05 -0.20 1.05
CA PHE A 107 9.17 0.71 0.78
C PHE A 107 8.66 2.11 0.48
N ILE A 108 9.42 3.12 0.91
CA ILE A 108 9.28 4.51 0.51
C ILE A 108 10.62 4.96 -0.07
N ASP A 109 10.65 5.28 -1.36
CA ASP A 109 11.85 5.71 -2.10
C ASP A 109 13.05 4.76 -1.97
N GLY A 110 12.81 3.47 -1.77
CA GLY A 110 13.81 2.43 -1.57
C GLY A 110 14.18 2.15 -0.10
N ALA A 111 13.67 2.92 0.85
CA ALA A 111 13.83 2.64 2.27
C ALA A 111 12.74 1.70 2.79
N LEU A 112 13.12 0.66 3.50
CA LEU A 112 12.20 -0.25 4.19
C LEU A 112 11.60 0.45 5.41
N VAL A 113 10.27 0.51 5.50
CA VAL A 113 9.54 1.21 6.58
C VAL A 113 8.80 0.30 7.56
N ASN A 114 8.77 -1.02 7.32
CA ASN A 114 8.19 -1.95 8.28
C ASN A 114 8.92 -1.86 9.63
N SER A 115 8.15 -1.81 10.72
CA SER A 115 8.67 -1.77 12.08
C SER A 115 9.51 -3.01 12.40
N ALA A 116 10.68 -2.82 13.00
CA ALA A 116 11.56 -3.92 13.40
C ALA A 116 10.96 -4.77 14.54
N THR A 117 10.07 -4.20 15.34
CA THR A 117 9.44 -4.88 16.48
C THR A 117 8.13 -5.57 16.13
N LEU A 118 7.37 -5.07 15.14
CA LEU A 118 6.05 -5.58 14.78
C LEU A 118 6.02 -6.26 13.40
N GLY A 119 7.08 -6.10 12.60
CA GLY A 119 7.14 -6.64 11.23
C GLY A 119 6.20 -5.95 10.22
N GLU A 120 5.35 -5.02 10.64
CA GLU A 120 4.35 -4.35 9.80
C GLU A 120 4.55 -2.83 9.77
N TYR A 121 3.86 -2.15 8.87
CA TYR A 121 3.84 -0.69 8.77
C TYR A 121 2.43 -0.14 8.88
N ASN A 122 2.25 0.92 9.68
CA ASN A 122 0.99 1.63 9.77
C ASN A 122 0.85 2.62 8.60
N ILE A 123 0.18 2.19 7.52
CA ILE A 123 -0.09 3.03 6.34
C ILE A 123 -1.16 4.10 6.59
N GLY A 124 -1.90 4.04 7.70
CA GLY A 124 -2.91 5.02 8.08
C GLY A 124 -2.35 6.40 8.47
N MET A 125 -1.02 6.51 8.60
CA MET A 125 -0.34 7.78 8.86
C MET A 125 0.05 8.51 7.57
N LEU A 126 0.13 7.82 6.41
CA LEU A 126 0.71 8.36 5.20
C LEU A 126 -0.33 9.08 4.34
N THR A 127 -0.11 10.38 4.08
CA THR A 127 -0.94 11.16 3.14
C THR A 127 -0.47 10.93 1.70
N THR A 128 -1.36 11.23 0.75
CA THR A 128 -1.05 11.15 -0.69
C THR A 128 -0.28 12.35 -1.22
N ASP A 129 -0.05 13.36 -0.39
CA ASP A 129 0.67 14.56 -0.78
C ASP A 129 2.11 14.23 -1.17
N ASN A 130 2.56 14.77 -2.30
CA ASN A 130 3.88 14.53 -2.85
C ASN A 130 4.19 13.04 -3.17
N LEU A 131 3.18 12.20 -3.42
CA LEU A 131 3.37 10.87 -4.00
C LEU A 131 3.23 10.92 -5.52
N GLU A 132 4.16 10.26 -6.21
CA GLU A 132 4.14 10.04 -7.66
C GLU A 132 3.34 8.79 -8.00
N SER A 133 3.70 7.67 -7.36
CA SER A 133 3.09 6.38 -7.65
C SER A 133 3.22 5.41 -6.48
N VAL A 134 2.37 4.40 -6.52
CA VAL A 134 2.45 3.23 -5.65
C VAL A 134 2.37 1.98 -6.52
N THR A 135 3.41 1.16 -6.45
CA THR A 135 3.48 -0.13 -7.14
C THR A 135 3.22 -1.27 -6.16
N ILE A 136 2.28 -2.14 -6.49
CA ILE A 136 1.89 -3.29 -5.66
C ILE A 136 2.26 -4.55 -6.42
N LEU A 137 3.21 -5.32 -5.88
CA LEU A 137 3.60 -6.64 -6.36
C LEU A 137 2.92 -7.71 -5.51
N ARG A 138 2.17 -8.59 -6.14
CA ARG A 138 1.43 -9.65 -5.45
C ARG A 138 2.11 -11.00 -5.59
N GLY A 139 2.00 -11.83 -4.54
CA GLY A 139 2.69 -13.13 -4.42
C GLY A 139 4.10 -13.00 -3.84
N ALA A 140 4.77 -14.12 -3.63
CA ALA A 140 6.11 -14.15 -3.02
C ALA A 140 7.15 -13.39 -3.86
N GLN A 141 7.87 -12.47 -3.23
CA GLN A 141 8.87 -11.59 -3.85
C GLN A 141 10.24 -11.68 -3.15
N SER A 142 10.43 -12.65 -2.26
CA SER A 142 11.67 -12.73 -1.45
C SER A 142 12.94 -12.92 -2.27
N MET A 143 12.86 -13.45 -3.50
CA MET A 143 14.02 -13.59 -4.39
C MET A 143 14.67 -12.23 -4.70
N LEU A 144 13.90 -11.16 -4.86
CA LEU A 144 14.45 -9.81 -5.12
C LEU A 144 14.54 -8.95 -3.85
N TRP A 145 13.61 -9.13 -2.90
CA TRP A 145 13.42 -8.20 -1.80
C TRP A 145 13.86 -8.76 -0.43
N GLY A 146 14.18 -10.06 -0.37
CA GLY A 146 14.63 -10.73 0.85
C GLY A 146 13.50 -11.12 1.79
N SER A 147 13.84 -11.24 3.08
CA SER A 147 12.89 -11.60 4.13
C SER A 147 11.67 -10.68 4.15
N ASP A 148 10.53 -11.23 4.55
CA ASP A 148 9.24 -10.56 4.79
C ASP A 148 8.43 -10.23 3.52
N ALA A 149 9.01 -10.39 2.31
CA ALA A 149 8.29 -10.31 1.04
C ALA A 149 7.58 -11.63 0.68
N ALA A 150 7.06 -12.34 1.67
CA ALA A 150 6.43 -13.65 1.49
C ALA A 150 5.02 -13.57 0.88
N GLY A 151 4.31 -12.46 1.08
CA GLY A 151 2.99 -12.17 0.52
C GLY A 151 3.02 -11.17 -0.64
N GLY A 152 3.96 -10.23 -0.63
CA GLY A 152 4.11 -9.21 -1.66
C GLY A 152 4.92 -8.00 -1.21
N VAL A 153 4.97 -6.99 -2.09
CA VAL A 153 5.69 -5.72 -1.87
C VAL A 153 4.81 -4.55 -2.29
N ILE A 154 4.82 -3.49 -1.51
CA ILE A 154 4.26 -2.17 -1.83
C ILE A 154 5.41 -1.18 -1.88
N ASP A 155 5.67 -0.59 -3.05
CA ASP A 155 6.74 0.39 -3.27
C ASP A 155 6.11 1.75 -3.56
N ILE A 156 6.40 2.71 -2.69
CA ILE A 156 5.85 4.06 -2.70
C ILE A 156 6.93 5.01 -3.19
N ARG A 157 6.61 5.84 -4.18
CA ARG A 157 7.53 6.80 -4.77
C ARG A 157 7.08 8.23 -4.54
N THR A 158 8.01 9.06 -4.10
CA THR A 158 7.84 10.52 -3.99
C THR A 158 7.99 11.16 -5.37
N LYS A 159 7.24 12.22 -5.64
CA LYS A 159 7.32 12.98 -6.88
C LYS A 159 8.72 13.49 -7.14
N ARG A 160 9.12 13.42 -8.41
CA ARG A 160 10.29 14.12 -8.93
C ARG A 160 9.94 15.56 -9.30
N GLY A 161 10.96 16.41 -9.31
CA GLY A 161 10.86 17.75 -9.86
C GLY A 161 10.90 17.72 -11.38
N GLU A 162 9.88 18.25 -12.03
CA GLU A 162 9.78 18.32 -13.47
C GLU A 162 9.39 19.72 -13.92
N GLY A 163 9.82 20.10 -15.14
CA GLY A 163 9.51 21.39 -15.71
C GLY A 163 10.09 22.57 -14.93
N THR A 164 9.55 23.77 -15.19
CA THR A 164 9.92 24.99 -14.46
C THR A 164 9.48 24.90 -13.00
N PRO A 165 10.27 25.42 -12.05
CA PRO A 165 9.90 25.43 -10.65
C PRO A 165 8.54 26.05 -10.42
N ALA A 166 7.69 25.34 -9.67
CA ALA A 166 6.36 25.79 -9.31
C ALA A 166 6.06 25.48 -7.84
N MET A 167 5.28 26.34 -7.22
CA MET A 167 4.76 26.17 -5.87
C MET A 167 3.27 25.84 -5.91
N ARG A 168 2.84 24.90 -5.07
CA ARG A 168 1.43 24.55 -4.89
C ARG A 168 1.08 24.68 -3.42
N ALA A 169 -0.11 25.18 -3.15
CA ALA A 169 -0.65 25.24 -1.79
C ALA A 169 -2.12 24.78 -1.81
N PHE A 170 -2.58 24.25 -0.69
CA PHE A 170 -3.98 23.92 -0.52
C PHE A 170 -4.45 24.15 0.91
N ALA A 171 -5.76 24.38 1.05
CA ALA A 171 -6.47 24.38 2.32
C ALA A 171 -7.80 23.64 2.15
N GLU A 172 -8.13 22.77 3.12
CA GLU A 172 -9.34 21.94 3.15
C GLU A 172 -10.00 22.04 4.51
N PHE A 173 -11.32 22.13 4.52
CA PHE A 173 -12.16 22.15 5.71
C PHE A 173 -13.29 21.15 5.57
N GLY A 174 -13.81 20.62 6.69
CA GLY A 174 -14.94 19.71 6.56
C GLY A 174 -15.40 19.07 7.87
N SER A 175 -16.12 17.97 7.70
CA SER A 175 -16.69 17.18 8.79
C SER A 175 -15.65 16.83 9.85
N PHE A 176 -16.09 16.61 11.07
CA PHE A 176 -15.25 16.29 12.24
C PHE A 176 -14.27 17.41 12.63
N ASN A 177 -14.65 18.67 12.38
CA ASN A 177 -13.78 19.84 12.57
C ASN A 177 -12.41 19.67 11.88
N THR A 178 -12.42 19.08 10.70
CA THR A 178 -11.19 18.83 9.95
C THR A 178 -10.67 20.13 9.35
N ILE A 179 -9.39 20.38 9.58
CA ILE A 179 -8.57 21.38 8.89
C ILE A 179 -7.36 20.65 8.32
N ARG A 180 -7.14 20.78 7.02
CA ARG A 180 -5.97 20.22 6.36
C ARG A 180 -5.39 21.28 5.43
N GLU A 181 -4.10 21.51 5.55
CA GLU A 181 -3.37 22.53 4.79
C GLU A 181 -2.00 22.00 4.39
N GLY A 182 -1.46 22.52 3.31
CA GLY A 182 -0.13 22.16 2.89
C GLY A 182 0.39 23.01 1.74
N ALA A 183 1.70 22.94 1.60
CA ALA A 183 2.41 23.56 0.48
C ALA A 183 3.47 22.60 -0.05
N SER A 184 3.74 22.70 -1.33
CA SER A 184 4.82 21.99 -2.00
C SER A 184 5.49 22.86 -3.05
N VAL A 185 6.77 22.61 -3.27
CA VAL A 185 7.55 23.25 -4.33
C VAL A 185 8.27 22.14 -5.11
N GLY A 186 8.43 22.31 -6.41
CA GLY A 186 9.19 21.36 -7.21
C GLY A 186 9.47 21.89 -8.61
N GLY A 187 10.50 21.35 -9.23
CA GLY A 187 10.93 21.72 -10.58
C GLY A 187 12.33 21.20 -10.90
N LYS A 188 12.80 21.55 -12.08
CA LYS A 188 14.15 21.21 -12.56
C LYS A 188 14.89 22.47 -12.98
N VAL A 189 16.14 22.62 -12.54
CA VAL A 189 17.04 23.72 -12.92
C VAL A 189 18.40 23.13 -13.29
N GLY A 190 18.71 23.16 -14.58
CA GLY A 190 19.91 22.51 -15.11
C GLY A 190 19.92 21.00 -14.81
N PRO A 191 21.00 20.46 -14.20
CA PRO A 191 21.10 19.05 -13.88
C PRO A 191 20.38 18.66 -12.57
N VAL A 192 19.79 19.62 -11.84
CA VAL A 192 19.19 19.40 -10.53
C VAL A 192 17.68 19.44 -10.62
N ASP A 193 17.01 18.40 -10.18
CA ASP A 193 15.57 18.38 -9.94
C ASP A 193 15.29 18.24 -8.44
N PHE A 194 14.21 18.87 -7.99
CA PHE A 194 13.87 18.87 -6.57
C PHE A 194 12.37 18.93 -6.34
N THR A 195 11.93 18.30 -5.27
CA THR A 195 10.61 18.54 -4.69
C THR A 195 10.72 18.66 -3.17
N GLY A 196 9.80 19.43 -2.60
CA GLY A 196 9.61 19.53 -1.16
C GLY A 196 8.14 19.76 -0.85
N SER A 197 7.65 19.18 0.24
CA SER A 197 6.29 19.40 0.71
C SER A 197 6.22 19.43 2.22
N LEU A 198 5.27 20.20 2.73
CA LEU A 198 4.89 20.24 4.14
C LEU A 198 3.38 20.23 4.22
N THR A 199 2.81 19.33 5.02
CA THR A 199 1.37 19.22 5.21
C THR A 199 1.05 19.10 6.70
N ARG A 200 -0.12 19.63 7.06
CA ARG A 200 -0.71 19.51 8.39
C ARG A 200 -2.17 19.09 8.27
N TRP A 201 -2.59 18.21 9.15
CA TRP A 201 -3.97 17.77 9.26
C TRP A 201 -4.36 17.69 10.73
N ASP A 202 -5.39 18.44 11.11
CA ASP A 202 -6.05 18.38 12.42
C ASP A 202 -7.50 17.94 12.24
N SER A 203 -7.98 17.06 13.10
CA SER A 203 -9.38 16.61 13.12
C SER A 203 -9.80 16.24 14.53
N ALA A 204 -10.99 16.63 14.92
CA ALA A 204 -11.61 16.21 16.18
C ALA A 204 -12.33 14.87 16.04
N ARG A 205 -12.02 14.06 15.05
CA ARG A 205 -12.57 12.75 14.72
C ARG A 205 -13.93 12.37 15.37
N PHE A 206 -14.35 11.18 15.21
CA PHE A 206 -15.38 10.44 15.96
C PHE A 206 -14.65 9.47 16.90
N SER A 207 -15.35 8.85 17.85
CA SER A 207 -14.73 7.86 18.72
C SER A 207 -14.11 6.72 17.92
N THR A 208 -12.90 6.33 18.28
CA THR A 208 -12.19 5.18 17.70
C THR A 208 -12.96 3.88 17.91
N LEU A 209 -13.57 3.72 19.08
CA LEU A 209 -14.54 2.64 19.31
C LEU A 209 -15.90 2.96 18.67
N ASN A 210 -16.60 1.91 18.29
CA ASN A 210 -17.92 2.05 17.67
C ASN A 210 -18.93 2.59 18.69
N TYR A 211 -19.45 3.81 18.46
CA TYR A 211 -20.43 4.46 19.33
C TYR A 211 -21.69 3.61 19.58
N ARG A 212 -22.07 2.70 18.67
CA ARG A 212 -23.17 1.74 18.89
C ARG A 212 -22.88 0.75 20.01
N ARG A 213 -21.65 0.64 20.40
CA ARG A 213 -21.20 -0.20 21.52
C ARG A 213 -20.98 0.61 22.78
N GLY A 214 -21.42 1.89 22.81
CA GLY A 214 -21.42 2.75 23.99
C GLY A 214 -20.24 3.70 24.12
N ALA A 215 -19.35 3.76 23.14
CA ALA A 215 -18.29 4.77 23.11
C ALA A 215 -18.87 6.17 22.94
N GLY A 216 -18.39 7.16 23.70
CA GLY A 216 -19.00 8.49 23.77
C GLY A 216 -18.06 9.65 23.56
N GLU A 217 -16.75 9.44 23.62
CA GLU A 217 -15.78 10.53 23.39
C GLU A 217 -15.42 10.70 21.92
N ARG A 218 -14.74 11.80 21.62
CA ARG A 218 -14.18 12.09 20.30
C ARG A 218 -12.67 12.06 20.40
N ASP A 219 -12.07 11.19 19.60
CA ASP A 219 -10.63 11.04 19.54
C ASP A 219 -10.02 12.10 18.60
N ALA A 220 -9.09 12.87 19.07
CA ALA A 220 -8.38 13.84 18.25
C ALA A 220 -7.35 13.15 17.35
N TYR A 221 -7.08 13.79 16.21
CA TYR A 221 -6.05 13.39 15.28
C TYR A 221 -5.28 14.62 14.81
N ARG A 222 -3.97 14.56 14.90
CA ARG A 222 -3.05 15.53 14.31
C ARG A 222 -1.97 14.80 13.55
N ASN A 223 -1.67 15.28 12.35
CA ASN A 223 -0.61 14.72 11.51
C ASN A 223 0.17 15.86 10.86
N TRP A 224 1.49 15.78 10.97
CA TRP A 224 2.44 16.62 10.25
C TRP A 224 3.28 15.73 9.35
N GLN A 225 3.47 16.13 8.10
CA GLN A 225 4.37 15.45 7.19
C GLN A 225 5.21 16.46 6.43
N ALA A 226 6.51 16.17 6.35
CA ALA A 226 7.42 16.82 5.42
C ALA A 226 8.06 15.76 4.55
N SER A 227 8.22 16.04 3.27
CA SER A 227 8.96 15.18 2.34
C SER A 227 9.75 15.99 1.34
N SER A 228 10.89 15.47 0.91
CA SER A 228 11.67 16.05 -0.18
C SER A 228 12.36 14.96 -0.98
N LEU A 229 12.54 15.22 -2.26
CA LEU A 229 13.38 14.47 -3.17
C LEU A 229 14.30 15.46 -3.91
N LEU A 230 15.59 15.20 -3.87
CA LEU A 230 16.62 15.91 -4.63
C LEU A 230 17.26 14.94 -5.60
N GLY A 231 17.21 15.23 -6.89
CA GLY A 231 17.88 14.49 -7.95
C GLY A 231 18.98 15.34 -8.57
N ILE A 232 20.09 14.72 -8.90
CA ILE A 232 21.22 15.36 -9.59
C ILE A 232 21.64 14.45 -10.73
N ASP A 233 21.51 14.94 -11.97
CA ASP A 233 22.05 14.27 -13.15
C ASP A 233 23.57 14.49 -13.17
N LEU A 234 24.31 13.40 -13.22
CA LEU A 234 25.77 13.37 -13.18
C LEU A 234 26.32 13.15 -14.59
N PRO A 235 27.62 13.42 -14.84
CA PRO A 235 28.25 13.07 -16.09
C PRO A 235 28.08 11.60 -16.46
N HIS A 236 28.11 11.28 -17.77
CA HIS A 236 27.98 9.92 -18.32
C HIS A 236 26.67 9.24 -17.89
N ASP A 237 25.54 9.95 -17.94
CA ASP A 237 24.20 9.47 -17.61
C ASP A 237 24.07 8.90 -16.19
N GLY A 238 24.98 9.28 -15.30
CA GLY A 238 24.90 8.97 -13.88
C GLY A 238 23.78 9.77 -13.21
N ARG A 239 23.25 9.26 -12.12
CA ARG A 239 22.23 9.97 -11.33
C ARG A 239 22.39 9.68 -9.85
N PHE A 240 22.28 10.73 -9.06
CA PHE A 240 22.16 10.65 -7.62
C PHE A 240 20.78 11.18 -7.18
N GLU A 241 20.10 10.46 -6.29
CA GLU A 241 18.83 10.88 -5.69
C GLU A 241 18.93 10.76 -4.18
N PHE A 242 18.44 11.78 -3.49
CA PHE A 242 18.30 11.76 -2.03
C PHE A 242 16.84 12.07 -1.66
N ALA A 243 16.20 11.11 -0.97
CA ALA A 243 14.85 11.25 -0.46
C ALA A 243 14.86 11.39 1.06
N PHE A 244 14.01 12.28 1.55
CA PHE A 244 13.75 12.49 2.96
C PHE A 244 12.25 12.54 3.20
N ARG A 245 11.80 11.89 4.28
CA ARG A 245 10.41 12.02 4.77
C ARG A 245 10.40 12.03 6.29
N TRP A 246 9.63 12.95 6.84
CA TRP A 246 9.29 13.03 8.25
C TRP A 246 7.78 12.97 8.42
N ILE A 247 7.32 12.17 9.36
CA ILE A 247 5.92 12.03 9.75
C ILE A 247 5.85 12.15 11.26
N ASN A 248 4.94 12.98 11.75
CA ASN A 248 4.60 13.05 13.16
C ASN A 248 3.07 12.97 13.30
N THR A 249 2.60 11.99 14.04
CA THR A 249 1.16 11.72 14.22
C THR A 249 0.86 11.62 15.70
N ASP A 250 -0.11 12.42 16.17
CA ASP A 250 -0.68 12.32 17.50
C ASP A 250 -2.15 11.92 17.37
N ILE A 251 -2.54 10.88 18.09
CA ILE A 251 -3.92 10.38 18.11
C ILE A 251 -4.37 10.14 19.55
N ASP A 252 -5.62 10.46 19.83
CA ASP A 252 -6.31 9.87 20.98
C ASP A 252 -6.82 8.49 20.56
N GLN A 253 -6.75 7.50 21.44
CA GLN A 253 -7.09 6.12 21.10
C GLN A 253 -7.76 5.40 22.26
N ASP A 254 -8.69 4.53 21.91
CA ASP A 254 -9.34 3.60 22.82
C ASP A 254 -8.59 2.27 22.94
N ASN A 255 -8.91 1.53 23.96
CA ASN A 255 -8.40 0.19 24.17
C ASN A 255 -9.43 -0.88 23.72
N PRO A 256 -9.23 -1.52 22.56
CA PRO A 256 -10.08 -2.61 22.10
C PRO A 256 -9.85 -3.92 22.89
N ALA A 257 -9.30 -3.83 24.10
CA ALA A 257 -8.82 -4.97 24.86
C ALA A 257 -9.79 -6.14 24.88
N ASN A 258 -9.19 -7.30 25.02
CA ASN A 258 -9.77 -8.62 25.03
C ASN A 258 -11.04 -8.69 25.89
N PRO A 259 -12.16 -9.20 25.35
CA PRO A 259 -13.38 -9.44 26.10
C PRO A 259 -13.20 -10.29 27.38
N LEU A 260 -12.15 -11.12 27.44
CA LEU A 260 -11.80 -11.90 28.63
C LEU A 260 -11.45 -11.03 29.85
N PHE A 261 -11.09 -9.76 29.64
CA PHE A 261 -10.76 -8.80 30.69
C PHE A 261 -11.79 -7.66 30.82
N GLY A 262 -13.03 -7.89 30.35
CA GLY A 262 -14.12 -6.92 30.45
C GLY A 262 -14.16 -5.81 29.41
N GLY A 263 -13.23 -5.81 28.42
CA GLY A 263 -13.22 -4.82 27.33
C GLY A 263 -14.18 -5.15 26.18
N PRO A 264 -14.33 -4.30 25.17
CA PRO A 264 -13.51 -3.11 24.89
C PRO A 264 -13.76 -1.95 25.86
N PHE A 265 -12.73 -1.09 26.01
CA PHE A 265 -12.76 0.06 26.90
C PHE A 265 -12.64 1.37 26.11
N ASP A 266 -13.55 2.31 26.43
CA ASP A 266 -13.49 3.72 26.07
C ASP A 266 -12.49 4.36 27.06
N VAL A 267 -11.28 4.70 26.58
CA VAL A 267 -10.16 5.14 27.43
C VAL A 267 -9.98 6.63 27.29
N PHE A 268 -10.40 7.37 28.31
CA PHE A 268 -10.33 8.83 28.30
C PHE A 268 -8.89 9.32 28.37
N GLN A 269 -8.54 10.26 27.48
CA GLN A 269 -7.23 10.91 27.41
C GLN A 269 -6.03 9.97 27.09
N SER A 270 -6.29 8.78 26.55
CA SER A 270 -5.20 7.94 26.04
C SER A 270 -4.62 8.53 24.75
N LYS A 271 -3.29 8.63 24.69
CA LYS A 271 -2.58 9.23 23.55
C LYS A 271 -1.53 8.31 22.99
N ALA A 272 -1.52 8.21 21.66
CA ALA A 272 -0.41 7.62 20.94
C ALA A 272 0.25 8.66 20.04
N SER A 273 1.56 8.81 20.18
CA SER A 273 2.39 9.69 19.37
C SER A 273 3.40 8.87 18.60
N THR A 274 3.42 9.03 17.28
CA THR A 274 4.37 8.33 16.41
C THR A 274 5.15 9.35 15.60
N THR A 275 6.48 9.29 15.72
CA THR A 275 7.39 10.09 14.89
C THR A 275 8.23 9.15 14.04
N GLN A 276 8.25 9.38 12.73
CA GLN A 276 9.01 8.60 11.77
C GLN A 276 9.92 9.48 10.93
N PHE A 277 11.14 9.00 10.68
CA PHE A 277 12.10 9.56 9.72
C PHE A 277 12.50 8.49 8.71
N VAL A 278 12.50 8.85 7.45
CA VAL A 278 12.91 7.99 6.34
C VAL A 278 13.93 8.73 5.49
N PHE A 279 15.06 8.09 5.23
CA PHE A 279 16.16 8.60 4.41
C PHE A 279 16.51 7.54 3.37
N ALA A 280 16.66 7.95 2.12
CA ALA A 280 17.18 7.07 1.07
C ALA A 280 18.11 7.85 0.14
N GLY A 281 19.29 7.31 -0.11
CA GLY A 281 20.22 7.75 -1.13
C GLY A 281 20.32 6.68 -2.21
N ASN A 282 20.05 7.02 -3.45
CA ASN A 282 20.15 6.15 -4.61
C ASN A 282 21.17 6.73 -5.58
N TYR A 283 22.16 5.94 -5.93
CA TYR A 283 23.15 6.28 -6.96
C TYR A 283 23.06 5.26 -8.07
N SER A 284 22.91 5.71 -9.30
CA SER A 284 22.94 4.88 -10.50
C SER A 284 23.95 5.43 -11.49
N GLN A 285 24.71 4.55 -12.13
CA GLN A 285 25.74 4.92 -13.08
C GLN A 285 25.89 3.84 -14.14
N PRO A 286 25.68 4.13 -15.43
CA PRO A 286 26.21 3.34 -16.53
C PRO A 286 27.74 3.37 -16.47
N ILE A 287 28.36 2.21 -16.47
CA ILE A 287 29.84 2.08 -16.50
C ILE A 287 30.32 1.87 -17.93
N THR A 288 29.56 1.10 -18.70
CA THR A 288 29.71 0.88 -20.13
C THR A 288 28.32 0.73 -20.76
N ASP A 289 28.22 0.62 -22.09
CA ASP A 289 26.96 0.42 -22.81
C ASP A 289 26.24 -0.90 -22.39
N TRP A 290 26.97 -1.87 -21.83
CA TRP A 290 26.44 -3.17 -21.42
C TRP A 290 26.47 -3.42 -19.92
N TRP A 291 26.95 -2.47 -19.09
CA TRP A 291 27.06 -2.60 -17.66
C TRP A 291 26.65 -1.31 -16.94
N ASP A 292 25.64 -1.38 -16.11
CA ASP A 292 25.26 -0.34 -15.17
C ASP A 292 25.26 -0.85 -13.73
N GLN A 293 25.35 0.08 -12.79
CA GLN A 293 25.26 -0.23 -11.37
C GLN A 293 24.29 0.70 -10.66
N ARG A 294 23.74 0.19 -9.56
CA ARG A 294 22.91 0.97 -8.63
C ARG A 294 23.30 0.65 -7.19
N LEU A 295 23.52 1.70 -6.41
CA LEU A 295 23.73 1.62 -4.97
C LEU A 295 22.59 2.34 -4.26
N THR A 296 21.92 1.64 -3.32
CA THR A 296 20.89 2.21 -2.46
C THR A 296 21.34 2.12 -1.01
N LEU A 297 21.38 3.26 -0.34
CA LEU A 297 21.62 3.36 1.10
C LEU A 297 20.35 3.92 1.74
N SER A 298 19.78 3.24 2.71
CA SER A 298 18.57 3.76 3.32
C SER A 298 18.51 3.50 4.83
N ARG A 299 17.78 4.40 5.50
CA ARG A 299 17.50 4.32 6.92
C ARG A 299 16.09 4.77 7.22
N SER A 300 15.33 3.98 7.96
CA SER A 300 14.09 4.38 8.60
C SER A 300 14.24 4.33 10.11
N GLN A 301 13.61 5.27 10.81
CA GLN A 301 13.56 5.32 12.26
C GLN A 301 12.13 5.65 12.67
N GLU A 302 11.64 4.96 13.68
CA GLU A 302 10.31 5.20 14.24
C GLU A 302 10.40 5.24 15.77
N SER A 303 9.67 6.18 16.37
CA SER A 303 9.42 6.26 17.79
C SER A 303 7.90 6.31 17.99
N ALA A 304 7.34 5.27 18.58
CA ALA A 304 5.92 5.14 18.89
C ALA A 304 5.73 5.09 20.41
N ILE A 305 5.12 6.13 20.96
CA ILE A 305 4.90 6.28 22.40
C ILE A 305 3.41 6.28 22.65
N THR A 306 2.93 5.34 23.46
CA THR A 306 1.55 5.31 23.94
C THR A 306 1.52 5.60 25.43
N ARG A 307 0.59 6.46 25.85
CA ARG A 307 0.30 6.76 27.24
C ARG A 307 -1.15 6.45 27.51
N ALA A 308 -1.40 5.56 28.45
CA ALA A 308 -2.75 5.30 28.94
C ALA A 308 -3.34 6.55 29.54
N GLY A 309 -4.65 6.72 29.37
CA GLY A 309 -5.39 7.79 30.05
C GLY A 309 -5.56 7.51 31.54
N ASP A 310 -6.15 8.48 32.21
CA ASP A 310 -6.35 8.43 33.67
C ASP A 310 -7.51 7.52 34.08
N ASN A 311 -8.49 7.32 33.19
CA ASN A 311 -9.68 6.52 33.43
C ASN A 311 -10.13 5.78 32.15
N GLN A 312 -10.80 4.66 32.31
CA GLN A 312 -11.43 3.89 31.23
C GLN A 312 -12.80 3.39 31.65
N ARG A 313 -13.72 3.27 30.69
CA ARG A 313 -15.06 2.71 30.88
C ARG A 313 -15.26 1.51 29.96
N SER A 314 -15.66 0.37 30.53
CA SER A 314 -16.07 -0.78 29.74
C SER A 314 -17.34 -0.46 28.96
N VAL A 315 -17.30 -0.57 27.64
CA VAL A 315 -18.49 -0.35 26.78
C VAL A 315 -19.48 -1.52 26.87
N THR A 316 -19.06 -2.64 27.46
CA THR A 316 -19.92 -3.82 27.66
C THR A 316 -20.68 -3.75 28.99
N THR A 317 -20.02 -3.36 30.08
CA THR A 317 -20.60 -3.37 31.44
C THR A 317 -20.90 -1.96 31.96
N GLY A 318 -20.37 -0.91 31.33
CA GLY A 318 -20.46 0.47 31.81
C GLY A 318 -19.60 0.76 33.06
N LEU A 319 -18.85 -0.22 33.57
CA LEU A 319 -18.01 -0.04 34.75
C LEU A 319 -16.76 0.78 34.41
N GLU A 320 -16.45 1.71 35.30
CA GLU A 320 -15.21 2.51 35.21
C GLU A 320 -14.10 1.85 36.00
N SER A 321 -12.87 2.02 35.50
CA SER A 321 -11.66 1.50 36.12
C SER A 321 -10.44 2.31 35.69
N VAL A 322 -9.31 2.17 36.39
CA VAL A 322 -8.04 2.76 35.97
C VAL A 322 -7.42 1.89 34.87
N PRO A 323 -6.94 2.48 33.76
CA PRO A 323 -6.24 1.73 32.72
C PRO A 323 -5.00 1.01 33.28
N GLY A 324 -4.77 -0.21 32.80
CA GLY A 324 -3.59 -0.96 33.19
C GLY A 324 -2.29 -0.31 32.67
N SER A 325 -1.24 -0.35 33.46
CA SER A 325 0.08 0.19 33.10
C SER A 325 0.68 -0.46 31.84
N PHE A 326 0.22 -1.67 31.46
CA PHE A 326 0.62 -2.36 30.24
C PHE A 326 0.21 -1.62 28.95
N LEU A 327 -0.71 -0.65 29.05
CA LEU A 327 -1.08 0.22 27.91
C LEU A 327 -0.03 1.29 27.62
N ASN A 328 0.88 1.56 28.54
CA ASN A 328 2.01 2.47 28.29
C ASN A 328 3.11 1.73 27.50
N SER A 329 3.57 2.34 26.43
CA SER A 329 4.68 1.82 25.64
C SER A 329 5.58 2.95 25.10
N ASP A 330 6.87 2.70 24.99
CA ASP A 330 7.86 3.55 24.31
C ASP A 330 8.70 2.64 23.42
N ILE A 331 8.23 2.49 22.18
CA ILE A 331 8.84 1.61 21.18
C ILE A 331 9.67 2.46 20.23
N ARG A 332 10.92 2.06 20.02
CA ARG A 332 11.82 2.71 19.07
C ARG A 332 12.42 1.68 18.15
N THR A 333 12.33 1.92 16.86
CA THR A 333 12.87 1.03 15.85
C THR A 333 13.75 1.79 14.86
N LYS A 334 14.73 1.08 14.32
CA LYS A 334 15.61 1.57 13.25
C LYS A 334 15.81 0.43 12.27
N SER A 335 15.80 0.74 10.97
CA SER A 335 16.16 -0.20 9.91
C SER A 335 17.19 0.46 9.00
N ASN A 336 18.37 -0.12 8.90
CA ASN A 336 19.43 0.28 7.99
C ASN A 336 19.52 -0.75 6.87
N ARG A 337 19.66 -0.28 5.61
CA ARG A 337 19.76 -1.15 4.46
C ARG A 337 20.77 -0.59 3.46
N ILE A 338 21.61 -1.48 2.98
CA ILE A 338 22.54 -1.25 1.88
C ILE A 338 22.17 -2.26 0.80
N GLU A 339 22.00 -1.81 -0.43
CA GLU A 339 21.83 -2.69 -1.59
C GLU A 339 22.72 -2.19 -2.72
N TRP A 340 23.52 -3.10 -3.26
CA TRP A 340 24.36 -2.85 -4.42
C TRP A 340 24.01 -3.83 -5.53
N GLN A 341 23.64 -3.31 -6.68
CA GLN A 341 23.14 -4.05 -7.82
C GLN A 341 23.98 -3.71 -9.05
N HIS A 342 24.25 -4.73 -9.86
CA HIS A 342 24.88 -4.64 -11.16
C HIS A 342 24.00 -5.27 -12.22
N ASN A 343 23.85 -4.60 -13.35
CA ASN A 343 23.09 -5.09 -14.50
C ASN A 343 24.06 -5.24 -15.68
N PHE A 344 24.06 -6.40 -16.30
CA PHE A 344 24.91 -6.75 -17.43
C PHE A 344 24.05 -7.16 -18.62
N GLN A 345 24.05 -6.36 -19.69
CA GLN A 345 23.45 -6.74 -20.97
C GLN A 345 24.37 -7.76 -21.65
N VAL A 346 24.14 -9.05 -21.36
CA VAL A 346 25.00 -10.15 -21.85
C VAL A 346 24.86 -10.37 -23.36
N ALA A 347 23.64 -10.14 -23.86
CA ALA A 347 23.28 -10.14 -25.27
C ALA A 347 22.00 -9.32 -25.44
N ASP A 348 21.65 -8.88 -26.66
CA ASP A 348 20.45 -8.05 -26.88
C ASP A 348 19.19 -8.59 -26.19
N PRO A 349 18.87 -9.92 -26.22
CA PRO A 349 17.69 -10.43 -25.55
C PRO A 349 17.91 -10.78 -24.07
N LEU A 350 19.13 -10.66 -23.50
CA LEU A 350 19.49 -11.28 -22.22
C LEU A 350 20.17 -10.29 -21.27
N LEU A 351 19.48 -9.94 -20.17
CA LEU A 351 19.98 -9.11 -19.08
C LEU A 351 20.25 -9.96 -17.83
N LEU A 352 21.48 -9.92 -17.32
CA LEU A 352 21.87 -10.50 -16.04
C LEU A 352 21.92 -9.41 -14.97
N THR A 353 21.19 -9.60 -13.88
CA THR A 353 21.26 -8.75 -12.68
C THR A 353 21.90 -9.54 -11.55
N LEU A 354 22.94 -8.97 -10.94
CA LEU A 354 23.56 -9.47 -9.71
C LEU A 354 23.37 -8.43 -8.61
N GLY A 355 23.09 -8.87 -7.40
CA GLY A 355 22.92 -7.93 -6.30
C GLY A 355 23.29 -8.51 -4.95
N TYR A 356 23.73 -7.61 -4.09
CA TYR A 356 24.01 -7.87 -2.68
C TYR A 356 23.22 -6.91 -1.81
N GLN A 357 22.70 -7.41 -0.70
CA GLN A 357 21.95 -6.63 0.28
C GLN A 357 22.42 -6.93 1.68
N PHE A 358 22.65 -5.88 2.45
CA PHE A 358 22.78 -5.94 3.91
C PHE A 358 21.58 -5.23 4.55
N ARG A 359 21.00 -5.83 5.58
CA ARG A 359 19.90 -5.24 6.36
C ARG A 359 20.18 -5.46 7.83
N GLU A 360 20.06 -4.39 8.61
CA GLU A 360 20.14 -4.40 10.06
C GLU A 360 18.91 -3.73 10.65
N GLN A 361 18.29 -4.35 11.62
CA GLN A 361 17.11 -3.82 12.32
C GLN A 361 17.35 -3.83 13.82
N LEU A 362 17.04 -2.69 14.43
CA LEU A 362 17.15 -2.48 15.87
C LEU A 362 15.78 -2.18 16.44
N GLY A 363 15.46 -2.74 17.58
CA GLY A 363 14.20 -2.50 18.30
C GLY A 363 14.46 -2.41 19.80
N LEU A 364 13.77 -1.44 20.41
CA LEU A 364 13.74 -1.20 21.85
C LEU A 364 12.29 -1.01 22.26
N ASN A 365 11.88 -1.62 23.37
CA ASN A 365 10.63 -1.29 24.06
C ASN A 365 10.95 -0.96 25.51
N LYS A 366 10.94 0.35 25.82
CA LYS A 366 11.38 0.84 27.13
C LYS A 366 10.49 0.29 28.25
N GLY A 367 11.11 -0.30 29.25
CA GLY A 367 10.39 -0.96 30.36
C GLY A 367 10.03 -2.41 30.09
N GLN A 368 10.17 -2.90 28.85
CA GLN A 368 9.95 -4.29 28.49
C GLN A 368 11.26 -4.99 28.15
N PHE A 369 12.00 -4.50 27.18
CA PHE A 369 13.31 -5.03 26.80
C PHE A 369 14.27 -3.93 26.30
N SER A 370 15.56 -4.13 26.54
CA SER A 370 16.64 -3.29 26.03
C SER A 370 16.79 -3.46 24.51
N GLU A 371 17.59 -2.61 23.88
CA GLU A 371 17.85 -2.69 22.44
C GLU A 371 18.25 -4.09 21.99
N LYS A 372 17.56 -4.61 21.00
CA LYS A 372 17.81 -5.87 20.32
C LYS A 372 18.09 -5.62 18.84
N THR A 373 19.05 -6.39 18.30
CA THR A 373 19.45 -6.25 16.90
C THR A 373 19.30 -7.57 16.18
N VAL A 374 18.74 -7.51 14.98
CA VAL A 374 18.72 -8.59 14.01
C VAL A 374 19.34 -8.09 12.70
N SER A 375 20.07 -8.97 12.01
CA SER A 375 20.72 -8.62 10.75
C SER A 375 20.67 -9.76 9.75
N SER A 376 20.70 -9.40 8.47
CA SER A 376 20.75 -10.35 7.36
C SER A 376 21.63 -9.85 6.23
N HIS A 377 22.25 -10.79 5.54
CA HIS A 377 23.01 -10.63 4.31
C HIS A 377 22.34 -11.46 3.23
N GLY A 378 22.16 -10.92 2.03
CA GLY A 378 21.54 -11.64 0.92
C GLY A 378 22.26 -11.33 -0.39
N GLY A 379 22.58 -12.37 -1.16
CA GLY A 379 23.06 -12.26 -2.54
C GLY A 379 22.03 -12.82 -3.48
N PHE A 380 21.78 -12.17 -4.60
CA PHE A 380 20.84 -12.64 -5.62
C PHE A 380 21.39 -12.54 -7.04
N ALA A 381 20.91 -13.43 -7.88
CA ALA A 381 21.15 -13.40 -9.32
C ALA A 381 19.83 -13.58 -10.07
N GLN A 382 19.62 -12.81 -11.11
CA GLN A 382 18.44 -12.84 -11.98
C GLN A 382 18.83 -12.75 -13.43
N LEU A 383 18.25 -13.60 -14.27
CA LEU A 383 18.30 -13.50 -15.72
C LEU A 383 16.94 -13.05 -16.24
N GLN A 384 16.93 -12.07 -17.12
CA GLN A 384 15.76 -11.59 -17.84
C GLN A 384 15.96 -11.82 -19.33
N LEU A 385 14.99 -12.42 -19.96
CA LEU A 385 14.96 -12.74 -21.37
C LEU A 385 13.81 -11.99 -22.04
N ASN A 386 14.13 -11.25 -23.11
CA ASN A 386 13.14 -10.62 -24.01
C ASN A 386 13.43 -11.09 -25.44
N LEU A 387 12.60 -11.97 -25.97
CA LEU A 387 12.71 -12.44 -27.34
C LEU A 387 11.62 -11.83 -28.21
N TRP A 388 12.04 -11.12 -29.26
CA TRP A 388 11.18 -10.52 -30.28
C TRP A 388 10.10 -9.57 -29.73
N ASP A 389 10.28 -9.02 -28.52
CA ASP A 389 9.27 -8.26 -27.78
C ASP A 389 7.91 -8.99 -27.68
N ARG A 390 7.95 -10.32 -27.59
CA ARG A 390 6.79 -11.19 -27.48
C ARG A 390 6.92 -12.20 -26.35
N LEU A 391 8.09 -12.80 -26.20
CA LEU A 391 8.36 -13.79 -25.16
C LEU A 391 9.25 -13.17 -24.08
N PHE A 392 8.70 -13.05 -22.89
CA PHE A 392 9.37 -12.51 -21.72
C PHE A 392 9.54 -13.62 -20.69
N ALA A 393 10.72 -13.81 -20.17
CA ALA A 393 10.97 -14.76 -19.10
C ALA A 393 11.95 -14.16 -18.09
N THR A 394 11.74 -14.47 -16.82
CA THR A 394 12.66 -14.09 -15.74
C THR A 394 12.88 -15.28 -14.84
N GLY A 395 14.13 -15.59 -14.55
CA GLY A 395 14.51 -16.63 -13.60
C GLY A 395 15.58 -16.13 -12.65
N GLY A 396 15.48 -16.45 -11.38
CA GLY A 396 16.48 -16.03 -10.42
C GLY A 396 16.42 -16.79 -9.12
N PHE A 397 17.51 -16.68 -8.36
CA PHE A 397 17.63 -17.22 -7.03
C PHE A 397 18.31 -16.22 -6.10
N ARG A 398 18.08 -16.40 -4.80
CA ARG A 398 18.68 -15.60 -3.73
C ARG A 398 19.04 -16.51 -2.58
N GLN A 399 20.20 -16.25 -1.99
CA GLN A 399 20.66 -16.84 -0.74
C GLN A 399 20.74 -15.76 0.33
N ASP A 400 20.02 -15.94 1.42
CA ASP A 400 20.06 -15.06 2.59
C ASP A 400 20.68 -15.79 3.78
N ARG A 401 21.43 -15.06 4.58
CA ARG A 401 21.92 -15.49 5.90
C ARG A 401 21.43 -14.51 6.96
N HIS A 402 20.58 -14.99 7.85
CA HIS A 402 20.01 -14.21 8.96
C HIS A 402 20.60 -14.66 10.28
N ASN A 403 21.02 -13.71 11.14
CA ASN A 403 21.73 -14.00 12.39
C ASN A 403 20.93 -14.81 13.43
N ARG A 404 19.61 -14.95 13.27
CA ARG A 404 18.72 -15.71 14.17
C ARG A 404 18.18 -17.00 13.57
N VAL A 405 17.75 -16.97 12.32
CA VAL A 405 17.08 -18.11 11.69
C VAL A 405 17.92 -18.83 10.62
N GLY A 406 19.20 -18.45 10.51
CA GLY A 406 20.14 -19.09 9.60
C GLY A 406 19.88 -18.84 8.12
N ASP A 407 20.26 -19.79 7.30
CA ASP A 407 20.29 -19.66 5.83
C ASP A 407 18.91 -19.91 5.20
N SER A 408 18.57 -19.12 4.18
CA SER A 408 17.35 -19.25 3.40
C SER A 408 17.64 -19.10 1.92
N THR A 409 17.19 -20.06 1.12
CA THR A 409 17.26 -19.98 -0.35
C THR A 409 15.86 -19.74 -0.90
N THR A 410 15.73 -18.73 -1.76
CA THR A 410 14.49 -18.44 -2.47
C THR A 410 14.75 -18.35 -3.97
N TYR A 411 13.75 -18.73 -4.76
CA TYR A 411 13.83 -18.68 -6.21
C TYR A 411 12.49 -18.22 -6.80
N ARG A 412 12.58 -17.69 -8.02
CA ARG A 412 11.44 -17.23 -8.79
C ARG A 412 11.66 -17.50 -10.26
N VAL A 413 10.60 -17.96 -10.92
CA VAL A 413 10.55 -18.11 -12.36
C VAL A 413 9.24 -17.49 -12.83
N THR A 414 9.32 -16.63 -13.86
CA THR A 414 8.15 -16.02 -14.47
C THR A 414 8.26 -16.10 -15.98
N GLY A 415 7.13 -16.20 -16.66
CA GLY A 415 7.07 -16.18 -18.11
C GLY A 415 5.82 -15.48 -18.62
N GLY A 416 5.92 -14.87 -19.78
CA GLY A 416 4.82 -14.22 -20.47
C GLY A 416 4.99 -14.26 -21.97
N TYR A 417 3.87 -14.33 -22.67
CA TYR A 417 3.83 -14.30 -24.13
C TYR A 417 2.78 -13.28 -24.60
N LEU A 418 3.24 -12.32 -25.39
CA LEU A 418 2.41 -11.25 -25.96
C LEU A 418 2.08 -11.55 -27.43
N LEU A 419 0.81 -11.79 -27.70
CA LEU A 419 0.23 -11.83 -29.03
C LEU A 419 -0.06 -10.38 -29.46
N LYS A 420 0.91 -9.73 -30.13
CA LYS A 420 0.80 -8.31 -30.54
C LYS A 420 -0.40 -8.05 -31.45
N GLU A 421 -0.77 -9.02 -32.27
CA GLU A 421 -1.85 -8.95 -33.24
C GLU A 421 -3.23 -8.79 -32.59
N THR A 422 -3.39 -9.36 -31.39
CA THR A 422 -4.66 -9.32 -30.65
C THR A 422 -4.59 -8.49 -29.38
N GLY A 423 -3.39 -8.03 -29.00
CA GLY A 423 -3.17 -7.33 -27.72
C GLY A 423 -3.36 -8.26 -26.50
N THR A 424 -3.17 -9.59 -26.67
CA THR A 424 -3.36 -10.59 -25.62
C THR A 424 -2.02 -10.98 -25.01
N LYS A 425 -1.86 -10.87 -23.70
CA LYS A 425 -0.68 -11.33 -22.97
C LYS A 425 -1.05 -12.46 -22.01
N PHE A 426 -0.43 -13.60 -22.17
CA PHE A 426 -0.43 -14.69 -21.19
C PHE A 426 0.73 -14.52 -20.24
N ARG A 427 0.51 -14.75 -18.96
CA ARG A 427 1.56 -14.68 -17.94
C ARG A 427 1.41 -15.78 -16.91
N ALA A 428 2.55 -16.26 -16.40
CA ALA A 428 2.60 -17.22 -15.30
C ALA A 428 3.84 -16.95 -14.44
N SER A 429 3.75 -17.23 -13.16
CA SER A 429 4.86 -17.11 -12.23
C SER A 429 4.81 -18.17 -11.14
N TYR A 430 5.98 -18.65 -10.73
CA TYR A 430 6.16 -19.44 -9.53
C TYR A 430 7.28 -18.83 -8.69
N ALA A 431 7.03 -18.66 -7.41
CA ALA A 431 8.00 -18.06 -6.48
C ALA A 431 7.94 -18.69 -5.10
N THR A 432 9.07 -18.66 -4.41
CA THR A 432 9.18 -18.97 -2.99
C THR A 432 9.51 -17.74 -2.18
N GLY A 433 9.07 -17.71 -0.94
CA GLY A 433 9.35 -16.62 -0.02
C GLY A 433 9.57 -17.11 1.40
N PHE A 434 10.09 -16.22 2.24
CA PHE A 434 10.24 -16.46 3.66
C PHE A 434 10.04 -15.18 4.46
N ARG A 435 9.71 -15.32 5.74
CA ARG A 435 9.69 -14.26 6.75
C ARG A 435 10.50 -14.69 7.96
N ALA A 436 11.44 -13.85 8.39
CA ALA A 436 12.10 -14.00 9.68
C ALA A 436 11.17 -13.51 10.80
N PRO A 437 11.25 -14.06 12.02
CA PRO A 437 10.55 -13.53 13.17
C PRO A 437 10.97 -12.09 13.46
N ASP A 438 10.02 -11.25 13.86
CA ASP A 438 10.32 -9.90 14.31
C ASP A 438 10.89 -9.86 15.74
N ILE A 439 11.31 -8.67 16.18
CA ILE A 439 11.98 -8.51 17.47
C ILE A 439 11.04 -8.81 18.64
N ASN A 440 9.75 -8.49 18.56
CA ASN A 440 8.79 -8.83 19.62
C ASN A 440 8.53 -10.34 19.67
N GLU A 441 8.38 -10.99 18.51
CA GLU A 441 8.21 -12.45 18.47
C GLU A 441 9.39 -13.21 19.09
N LEU A 442 10.61 -12.63 19.01
CA LEU A 442 11.81 -13.23 19.56
C LEU A 442 12.08 -12.87 21.03
N PHE A 443 11.76 -11.63 21.47
CA PHE A 443 12.33 -11.08 22.69
C PHE A 443 11.35 -10.40 23.63
N PHE A 444 10.06 -10.25 23.25
CA PHE A 444 9.09 -9.59 24.14
C PHE A 444 8.89 -10.44 25.42
N PRO A 445 8.99 -9.84 26.62
CA PRO A 445 8.79 -10.57 27.87
C PRO A 445 7.42 -11.26 27.93
N ASP A 446 7.35 -12.46 28.47
CA ASP A 446 6.13 -13.27 28.61
C ASP A 446 5.37 -13.58 27.30
N PHE A 447 6.06 -13.45 26.15
CA PHE A 447 5.51 -13.78 24.84
C PHE A 447 6.57 -14.29 23.84
N GLY A 448 7.74 -13.66 23.81
CA GLY A 448 8.79 -13.92 22.83
C GLY A 448 9.41 -15.32 22.97
N ASN A 449 9.74 -15.91 21.83
CA ASN A 449 10.40 -17.22 21.76
C ASN A 449 11.65 -17.11 20.88
N PRO A 450 12.86 -17.15 21.47
CA PRO A 450 14.10 -17.01 20.71
C PRO A 450 14.43 -18.21 19.81
N ASN A 451 13.68 -19.31 19.91
CA ASN A 451 13.86 -20.55 19.14
C ASN A 451 12.99 -20.59 17.87
N LEU A 452 12.28 -19.52 17.55
CA LEU A 452 11.46 -19.44 16.35
C LEU A 452 12.27 -19.66 15.07
N GLN A 453 11.64 -20.37 14.15
CA GLN A 453 12.14 -20.56 12.79
C GLN A 453 11.45 -19.58 11.83
N ARG A 454 12.04 -19.41 10.65
CA ARG A 454 11.43 -18.61 9.58
C ARG A 454 10.13 -19.23 9.07
N GLU A 455 9.16 -18.40 8.74
CA GLU A 455 8.01 -18.80 7.94
C GLU A 455 8.44 -19.01 6.48
N LYS A 456 7.74 -19.88 5.76
CA LYS A 456 7.98 -20.17 4.34
C LYS A 456 6.72 -19.98 3.53
N SER A 457 6.84 -19.44 2.33
CA SER A 457 5.74 -19.34 1.38
C SER A 457 6.08 -19.89 0.01
N GLN A 458 5.04 -20.32 -0.70
CA GLN A 458 5.06 -20.71 -2.10
C GLN A 458 3.88 -20.00 -2.77
N SER A 459 4.13 -19.38 -3.91
CA SER A 459 3.11 -18.67 -4.70
C SER A 459 3.15 -19.17 -6.14
N LEU A 460 1.97 -19.36 -6.72
CA LEU A 460 1.77 -19.65 -8.13
C LEU A 460 0.71 -18.67 -8.66
N ASP A 461 1.00 -18.05 -9.79
CA ASP A 461 0.12 -17.17 -10.53
C ASP A 461 0.00 -17.58 -11.97
N ALA A 462 -1.19 -17.44 -12.55
CA ALA A 462 -1.41 -17.51 -13.99
C ALA A 462 -2.48 -16.50 -14.38
N GLY A 463 -2.30 -15.82 -15.50
CA GLY A 463 -3.25 -14.77 -15.91
C GLY A 463 -3.19 -14.45 -17.39
N VAL A 464 -4.23 -13.75 -17.83
CA VAL A 464 -4.38 -13.22 -19.18
C VAL A 464 -4.70 -11.73 -19.05
N ASP A 465 -3.94 -10.93 -19.76
CA ASP A 465 -4.18 -9.49 -19.90
C ASP A 465 -4.57 -9.25 -21.36
N GLN A 466 -5.66 -8.53 -21.57
CA GLN A 466 -6.21 -8.22 -22.89
C GLN A 466 -6.34 -6.72 -23.07
N ALA A 467 -5.68 -6.19 -24.09
CA ALA A 467 -5.84 -4.83 -24.57
C ALA A 467 -6.69 -4.84 -25.86
N LEU A 468 -7.69 -3.97 -25.92
CA LEU A 468 -8.64 -3.84 -27.03
C LEU A 468 -8.82 -2.38 -27.40
N PHE A 469 -9.27 -2.11 -28.63
CA PHE A 469 -9.60 -0.79 -29.11
C PHE A 469 -8.45 0.23 -28.94
N GLN A 470 -7.24 -0.16 -29.39
CA GLN A 470 -6.04 0.69 -29.27
C GLN A 470 -5.79 1.08 -27.80
N ASP A 471 -5.76 0.09 -26.91
CA ASP A 471 -5.54 0.22 -25.47
C ASP A 471 -6.62 0.97 -24.66
N ARG A 472 -7.74 1.36 -25.30
CA ARG A 472 -8.85 2.03 -24.61
C ARG A 472 -9.58 1.11 -23.62
N LEU A 473 -9.54 -0.20 -23.85
CA LEU A 473 -10.11 -1.21 -22.94
C LEU A 473 -9.04 -2.21 -22.57
N LYS A 474 -8.66 -2.23 -21.30
CA LYS A 474 -7.73 -3.19 -20.72
C LYS A 474 -8.45 -4.06 -19.70
N ILE A 475 -8.40 -5.36 -19.89
CA ILE A 475 -8.98 -6.37 -19.00
C ILE A 475 -7.85 -7.30 -18.54
N SER A 476 -7.80 -7.59 -17.25
CA SER A 476 -6.89 -8.59 -16.69
C SER A 476 -7.69 -9.60 -15.88
N VAL A 477 -7.41 -10.87 -16.06
CA VAL A 477 -7.95 -11.97 -15.25
C VAL A 477 -6.80 -12.88 -14.84
N GLY A 478 -6.70 -13.19 -13.56
CA GLY A 478 -5.65 -14.03 -13.02
C GLY A 478 -6.15 -14.97 -11.94
N TYR A 479 -5.56 -16.14 -11.88
CA TYR A 479 -5.70 -17.08 -10.77
C TYR A 479 -4.44 -17.06 -9.94
N PHE A 480 -4.58 -17.12 -8.61
CA PHE A 480 -3.47 -17.25 -7.69
C PHE A 480 -3.68 -18.41 -6.71
N TRP A 481 -2.55 -18.99 -6.27
CA TRP A 481 -2.48 -19.99 -5.22
C TRP A 481 -1.25 -19.74 -4.35
N ASN A 482 -1.45 -19.63 -3.03
CA ASN A 482 -0.39 -19.44 -2.05
C ASN A 482 -0.48 -20.50 -0.96
N ARG A 483 0.67 -20.95 -0.49
CA ARG A 483 0.79 -21.83 0.67
C ARG A 483 1.82 -21.27 1.63
N TYR A 484 1.42 -21.14 2.87
CA TYR A 484 2.26 -20.69 3.98
C TYR A 484 2.49 -21.84 4.94
N ARG A 485 3.72 -21.99 5.46
CA ARG A 485 4.13 -23.01 6.42
C ARG A 485 4.93 -22.39 7.53
N GLN A 486 4.91 -23.03 8.70
CA GLN A 486 5.63 -22.57 9.91
C GLN A 486 5.23 -21.15 10.29
N LEU A 487 3.93 -20.81 10.11
CA LEU A 487 3.41 -19.51 10.50
C LEU A 487 3.62 -19.30 12.00
N ILE A 488 4.10 -18.13 12.35
CA ILE A 488 4.30 -17.72 13.73
C ILE A 488 2.96 -17.17 14.23
N THR A 489 2.46 -17.77 15.30
CA THR A 489 1.20 -17.39 15.94
C THR A 489 1.35 -17.38 17.45
N ALA A 490 0.59 -16.51 18.10
CA ALA A 490 0.42 -16.53 19.56
C ALA A 490 -0.42 -17.74 19.96
N VAL A 491 0.09 -18.56 20.85
CA VAL A 491 -0.61 -19.75 21.35
C VAL A 491 -0.65 -19.78 22.87
N PHE A 492 -1.69 -20.39 23.42
CA PHE A 492 -1.73 -20.78 24.82
C PHE A 492 -1.32 -22.25 24.92
N ASP A 493 -0.09 -22.48 25.38
CA ASP A 493 0.50 -23.79 25.56
C ASP A 493 1.41 -23.76 26.80
N PRO A 494 0.88 -24.03 28.00
CA PRO A 494 1.67 -23.96 29.24
C PRO A 494 2.90 -24.86 29.26
N VAL A 495 2.90 -25.93 28.51
CA VAL A 495 4.04 -26.87 28.41
C VAL A 495 5.05 -26.41 27.39
N GLY A 496 4.59 -26.11 26.15
CA GLY A 496 5.47 -25.65 25.06
C GLY A 496 6.00 -24.24 25.23
N CYS A 497 5.33 -23.40 26.03
CA CYS A 497 5.77 -22.07 26.41
C CYS A 497 6.57 -22.04 27.73
N ALA A 498 6.77 -23.18 28.39
CA ALA A 498 7.53 -23.27 29.65
C ALA A 498 8.96 -22.76 29.43
N GLY A 499 9.40 -21.83 30.29
CA GLY A 499 10.72 -21.18 30.20
C GLY A 499 10.74 -19.89 29.35
N PHE A 500 9.66 -19.54 28.63
CA PHE A 500 9.53 -18.28 27.91
C PHE A 500 8.55 -17.31 28.57
N THR A 501 7.50 -17.83 29.18
CA THR A 501 6.44 -17.02 29.78
C THR A 501 5.93 -17.61 31.10
N THR A 502 5.43 -16.75 31.98
CA THR A 502 4.79 -17.10 33.24
C THR A 502 3.31 -17.54 33.02
N PHE A 503 2.67 -17.09 31.94
CA PHE A 503 1.24 -17.26 31.72
C PHE A 503 0.89 -18.34 30.69
N GLY A 504 1.89 -19.05 30.14
CA GLY A 504 1.72 -20.10 29.14
C GLY A 504 1.32 -19.59 27.74
N PHE A 505 1.46 -18.29 27.48
CA PHE A 505 1.25 -17.68 26.16
C PHE A 505 2.59 -17.36 25.52
N CYS A 506 2.87 -17.87 24.30
CA CYS A 506 4.07 -17.50 23.57
C CYS A 506 3.89 -17.59 22.05
N ALA A 507 4.87 -17.04 21.33
CA ALA A 507 4.97 -17.18 19.88
C ALA A 507 5.51 -18.57 19.51
N GLN A 508 4.83 -19.28 18.59
CA GLN A 508 5.26 -20.61 18.11
C GLN A 508 5.06 -20.76 16.59
N ASN A 509 5.92 -21.57 15.94
CA ASN A 509 5.80 -21.96 14.54
C ASN A 509 4.87 -23.17 14.38
N ILE A 510 3.58 -22.99 14.52
CA ILE A 510 2.62 -24.10 14.45
C ILE A 510 1.68 -24.00 13.25
N GLY A 511 1.58 -22.81 12.64
CA GLY A 511 0.56 -22.53 11.64
C GLY A 511 0.95 -23.02 10.24
N SER A 512 -0.06 -23.44 9.49
CA SER A 512 0.01 -23.60 8.04
C SER A 512 -1.27 -23.07 7.44
N ALA A 513 -1.17 -22.30 6.38
CA ALA A 513 -2.34 -21.74 5.70
C ALA A 513 -2.25 -21.87 4.19
N LYS A 514 -3.40 -21.83 3.55
CA LYS A 514 -3.55 -21.78 2.10
C LYS A 514 -4.47 -20.63 1.73
N SER A 515 -4.14 -19.93 0.66
CA SER A 515 -5.05 -19.00 0.00
C SER A 515 -5.05 -19.26 -1.51
N GLN A 516 -6.21 -19.11 -2.14
CA GLN A 516 -6.35 -19.22 -3.58
C GLN A 516 -7.53 -18.39 -4.04
N GLY A 517 -7.52 -17.97 -5.29
CA GLY A 517 -8.62 -17.17 -5.79
C GLY A 517 -8.42 -16.63 -7.19
N TRP A 518 -9.36 -15.79 -7.57
CA TRP A 518 -9.40 -15.11 -8.85
C TRP A 518 -9.35 -13.61 -8.64
N GLU A 519 -8.62 -12.94 -9.50
CA GLU A 519 -8.54 -11.50 -9.56
C GLU A 519 -8.89 -11.05 -10.96
N SER A 520 -9.73 -10.03 -11.07
CA SER A 520 -10.03 -9.40 -12.36
C SER A 520 -9.98 -7.89 -12.23
N SER A 521 -9.49 -7.22 -13.25
CA SER A 521 -9.51 -5.76 -13.35
C SER A 521 -9.93 -5.33 -14.75
N LEU A 522 -10.57 -4.16 -14.79
CA LEU A 522 -11.04 -3.48 -15.98
C LEU A 522 -10.57 -2.03 -15.93
N LYS A 523 -9.94 -1.53 -16.99
CA LYS A 523 -9.73 -0.11 -17.23
C LYS A 523 -10.31 0.21 -18.61
N TRP A 524 -11.30 1.09 -18.67
CA TRP A 524 -12.00 1.42 -19.92
C TRP A 524 -12.13 2.92 -20.08
N ILE A 525 -11.48 3.45 -21.11
CA ILE A 525 -11.66 4.81 -21.60
C ILE A 525 -12.86 4.77 -22.56
N ILE A 526 -14.04 5.07 -22.04
CA ILE A 526 -15.29 4.97 -22.79
C ILE A 526 -15.38 6.12 -23.79
N ILE A 527 -15.10 7.33 -23.33
CA ILE A 527 -15.13 8.56 -24.14
C ILE A 527 -13.86 9.35 -23.87
N ARG A 528 -13.25 9.90 -24.91
CA ARG A 528 -12.15 10.87 -24.81
C ARG A 528 -12.24 11.89 -25.93
N ASP A 529 -12.17 13.18 -25.57
CA ASP A 529 -12.06 14.34 -26.46
C ASP A 529 -13.08 14.39 -27.62
N VAL A 530 -14.37 14.17 -27.31
CA VAL A 530 -15.44 14.46 -28.29
C VAL A 530 -15.99 15.89 -28.07
N PRO A 531 -16.57 16.55 -29.09
CA PRO A 531 -16.91 17.98 -29.02
C PRO A 531 -17.75 18.43 -27.82
N TRP A 532 -18.54 17.55 -27.25
CA TRP A 532 -19.48 17.85 -26.15
C TRP A 532 -19.11 17.12 -24.85
N PHE A 533 -18.01 16.39 -24.84
CA PHE A 533 -17.67 15.51 -23.72
C PHE A 533 -16.18 15.17 -23.69
N LYS A 534 -15.49 15.55 -22.64
CA LYS A 534 -14.03 15.40 -22.57
C LYS A 534 -13.59 13.99 -22.24
N GLN A 535 -14.13 13.40 -21.13
CA GLN A 535 -13.66 12.11 -20.67
C GLN A 535 -14.72 11.35 -19.87
N LEU A 536 -14.80 10.06 -20.13
CA LEU A 536 -15.53 9.10 -19.29
C LEU A 536 -14.69 7.84 -19.17
N ASP A 537 -14.15 7.61 -17.98
CA ASP A 537 -13.32 6.45 -17.67
C ASP A 537 -13.97 5.59 -16.59
N LEU A 538 -13.99 4.29 -16.81
CA LEU A 538 -14.42 3.30 -15.84
C LEU A 538 -13.24 2.42 -15.45
N GLN A 539 -12.97 2.33 -14.16
CA GLN A 539 -12.07 1.32 -13.60
C GLN A 539 -12.87 0.41 -12.68
N GLY A 540 -12.61 -0.88 -12.74
CA GLY A 540 -13.27 -1.87 -11.91
C GLY A 540 -12.30 -2.96 -11.49
N GLN A 541 -12.46 -3.45 -10.26
CA GLN A 541 -11.66 -4.55 -9.73
C GLN A 541 -12.54 -5.49 -8.94
N TYR A 542 -12.24 -6.77 -9.05
CA TYR A 542 -12.91 -7.81 -8.28
C TYR A 542 -11.88 -8.86 -7.85
N THR A 543 -11.98 -9.26 -6.60
CA THR A 543 -11.15 -10.31 -6.01
C THR A 543 -12.04 -11.32 -5.31
N TYR A 544 -11.86 -12.59 -5.66
CA TYR A 544 -12.38 -13.75 -4.96
C TYR A 544 -11.24 -14.45 -4.24
N THR A 545 -11.28 -14.56 -2.91
CA THR A 545 -10.22 -15.15 -2.11
C THR A 545 -10.77 -16.19 -1.14
N LEU A 546 -10.35 -17.42 -1.30
CA LEU A 546 -10.57 -18.48 -0.32
C LEU A 546 -9.31 -18.68 0.51
N THR A 547 -9.42 -18.44 1.81
CA THR A 547 -8.35 -18.70 2.77
C THR A 547 -8.72 -19.87 3.66
N ARG A 548 -7.72 -20.66 4.08
CA ARG A 548 -7.92 -21.79 4.98
C ARG A 548 -6.69 -21.96 5.87
N ASP A 549 -6.89 -21.97 7.14
CA ASP A 549 -5.97 -22.52 8.13
C ASP A 549 -6.00 -24.06 7.99
N LEU A 550 -4.84 -24.67 7.77
CA LEU A 550 -4.77 -26.12 7.49
C LEU A 550 -4.79 -26.96 8.78
N GLY A 551 -4.55 -26.38 9.94
CA GLY A 551 -4.67 -27.03 11.24
C GLY A 551 -6.11 -27.13 11.70
N THR A 552 -6.85 -26.01 11.63
CA THR A 552 -8.21 -25.92 12.15
C THR A 552 -9.29 -26.08 11.08
N GLY A 553 -8.95 -25.92 9.81
CA GLY A 553 -9.90 -25.88 8.68
C GLY A 553 -10.68 -24.55 8.56
N ALA A 554 -10.50 -23.62 9.49
CA ALA A 554 -11.17 -22.32 9.52
C ALA A 554 -10.63 -21.35 8.45
N ARG A 555 -11.40 -20.30 8.14
CA ARG A 555 -10.90 -19.18 7.31
C ARG A 555 -9.91 -18.36 8.12
N LEU A 556 -8.95 -17.75 7.43
CA LEU A 556 -8.06 -16.77 8.05
C LEU A 556 -8.86 -15.52 8.49
N PRO A 557 -8.53 -14.94 9.66
CA PRO A 557 -9.26 -13.80 10.19
C PRO A 557 -9.13 -12.57 9.29
N ARG A 558 -10.23 -11.83 9.20
CA ARG A 558 -10.37 -10.58 8.44
C ARG A 558 -10.22 -10.70 6.92
N TRP A 559 -10.23 -11.92 6.34
CA TRP A 559 -10.21 -12.10 4.89
C TRP A 559 -11.63 -12.26 4.35
N PRO A 560 -12.15 -11.27 3.59
CA PRO A 560 -13.42 -11.43 2.89
C PRO A 560 -13.26 -12.38 1.71
N VAL A 561 -14.32 -13.14 1.40
CA VAL A 561 -14.33 -14.00 0.22
C VAL A 561 -14.44 -13.18 -1.06
N HIS A 562 -15.23 -12.11 -1.01
CA HIS A 562 -15.50 -11.24 -2.13
C HIS A 562 -15.11 -9.80 -1.81
N GLN A 563 -14.37 -9.17 -2.68
CA GLN A 563 -14.07 -7.74 -2.65
C GLN A 563 -14.27 -7.18 -4.05
N ALA A 564 -14.85 -5.99 -4.14
CA ALA A 564 -15.00 -5.29 -5.40
C ALA A 564 -14.79 -3.78 -5.18
N SER A 565 -14.24 -3.12 -6.18
CA SER A 565 -14.20 -1.67 -6.26
C SER A 565 -14.49 -1.20 -7.68
N ALA A 566 -15.08 -0.02 -7.80
CA ALA A 566 -15.29 0.64 -9.07
C ALA A 566 -15.05 2.14 -8.92
N SER A 567 -14.48 2.74 -9.94
CA SER A 567 -14.25 4.19 -10.06
C SER A 567 -14.75 4.64 -11.42
N LEU A 568 -15.66 5.59 -11.44
CA LEU A 568 -16.13 6.25 -12.65
C LEU A 568 -15.68 7.70 -12.62
N THR A 569 -14.79 8.08 -13.54
CA THR A 569 -14.35 9.47 -13.71
C THR A 569 -15.07 10.08 -14.90
N TYR A 570 -15.79 11.15 -14.63
CA TYR A 570 -16.62 11.89 -15.54
C TYR A 570 -16.14 13.32 -15.68
N GLN A 571 -15.71 13.70 -16.88
CA GLN A 571 -15.27 15.06 -17.21
C GLN A 571 -16.13 15.58 -18.39
N PRO A 572 -17.29 16.21 -18.10
CA PRO A 572 -18.17 16.73 -19.17
C PRO A 572 -17.56 17.91 -19.90
N ILE A 573 -16.87 18.76 -19.17
CA ILE A 573 -16.20 19.96 -19.68
C ILE A 573 -14.78 20.02 -19.09
N GLU A 574 -13.89 20.70 -19.78
CA GLU A 574 -12.46 20.72 -19.40
C GLU A 574 -12.19 21.08 -17.91
N PRO A 575 -12.85 22.11 -17.31
CA PRO A 575 -12.56 22.48 -15.92
C PRO A 575 -13.20 21.58 -14.86
N LEU A 576 -14.17 20.71 -15.19
CA LEU A 576 -14.94 19.93 -14.22
C LEU A 576 -14.62 18.45 -14.30
N VAL A 577 -14.07 17.89 -13.24
CA VAL A 577 -13.87 16.44 -13.04
C VAL A 577 -14.73 15.97 -11.88
N VAL A 578 -15.53 14.92 -12.09
CA VAL A 578 -16.32 14.25 -11.06
C VAL A 578 -15.93 12.78 -11.02
N THR A 579 -15.61 12.26 -9.85
CA THR A 579 -15.26 10.84 -9.66
C THR A 579 -16.21 10.20 -8.64
N VAL A 580 -16.82 9.10 -9.04
CA VAL A 580 -17.67 8.27 -8.17
C VAL A 580 -16.91 6.99 -7.83
N LEU A 581 -16.79 6.68 -6.56
CA LEU A 581 -16.03 5.54 -6.03
C LEU A 581 -16.97 4.61 -5.27
N LEU A 582 -17.02 3.35 -5.65
CA LEU A 582 -17.75 2.29 -4.96
C LEU A 582 -16.76 1.26 -4.43
N ARG A 583 -16.90 0.89 -3.16
CA ARG A 583 -16.17 -0.19 -2.52
C ARG A 583 -17.15 -1.17 -1.89
N TYR A 584 -16.97 -2.46 -2.18
CA TYR A 584 -17.69 -3.56 -1.55
C TYR A 584 -16.70 -4.51 -0.87
N VAL A 585 -17.00 -4.89 0.36
CA VAL A 585 -16.24 -5.88 1.15
C VAL A 585 -17.21 -6.90 1.70
N GLY A 586 -17.05 -8.15 1.32
CA GLY A 586 -17.90 -9.26 1.75
C GLY A 586 -17.76 -9.62 3.23
N SER A 587 -18.62 -10.47 3.71
CA SER A 587 -18.61 -10.96 5.09
C SER A 587 -17.30 -11.72 5.40
N ARG A 588 -16.82 -11.56 6.63
CA ARG A 588 -15.57 -12.12 7.12
C ARG A 588 -15.65 -12.40 8.63
N PHE A 589 -14.63 -13.01 9.17
CA PHE A 589 -14.52 -13.24 10.61
C PHE A 589 -13.42 -12.37 11.22
N SER A 590 -13.62 -11.84 12.41
CA SER A 590 -12.63 -11.00 13.08
C SER A 590 -11.51 -11.80 13.73
N THR A 591 -11.82 -12.98 14.24
CA THR A 591 -10.93 -13.82 15.03
C THR A 591 -10.65 -15.17 14.39
N THR A 592 -9.62 -15.85 14.86
CA THR A 592 -9.33 -17.26 14.53
C THR A 592 -10.50 -18.16 14.95
N GLY A 593 -10.67 -19.30 14.26
CA GLY A 593 -11.77 -20.23 14.56
C GLY A 593 -13.15 -19.79 14.07
N ASN A 594 -13.27 -18.66 13.36
CA ASN A 594 -14.52 -18.16 12.76
C ASN A 594 -15.64 -17.84 13.80
N GLN A 595 -15.27 -17.36 14.98
CA GLN A 595 -16.23 -17.17 16.07
C GLN A 595 -16.93 -15.80 16.08
N GLN A 596 -16.35 -14.77 15.44
CA GLN A 596 -16.88 -13.40 15.47
C GLN A 596 -17.08 -12.89 14.04
N PRO A 597 -18.30 -13.01 13.48
CA PRO A 597 -18.58 -12.57 12.13
C PRO A 597 -18.62 -11.04 12.04
N LEU A 598 -18.03 -10.50 10.99
CA LEU A 598 -18.17 -9.13 10.54
C LEU A 598 -19.02 -9.12 9.27
N PRO A 599 -20.15 -8.38 9.25
CA PRO A 599 -21.02 -8.29 8.09
C PRO A 599 -20.32 -7.70 6.87
N ASP A 600 -20.87 -7.95 5.70
CA ASP A 600 -20.51 -7.24 4.48
C ASP A 600 -20.94 -5.77 4.52
N PHE A 601 -20.25 -4.96 3.74
CA PHE A 601 -20.60 -3.55 3.56
C PHE A 601 -20.23 -3.03 2.18
N HIS A 602 -20.87 -1.95 1.80
CA HIS A 602 -20.52 -1.15 0.64
C HIS A 602 -20.46 0.32 1.03
N VAL A 603 -19.54 1.05 0.41
CA VAL A 603 -19.32 2.49 0.64
C VAL A 603 -19.27 3.19 -0.71
N LEU A 604 -20.02 4.27 -0.82
CA LEU A 604 -20.05 5.13 -1.99
C LEU A 604 -19.49 6.50 -1.62
N ASN A 605 -18.45 6.92 -2.35
CA ASN A 605 -17.82 8.23 -2.20
C ASN A 605 -17.95 8.99 -3.54
N VAL A 606 -18.03 10.31 -3.46
CA VAL A 606 -17.99 11.19 -4.63
C VAL A 606 -16.99 12.30 -4.39
N ALA A 607 -16.17 12.56 -5.38
CA ALA A 607 -15.25 13.68 -5.42
C ALA A 607 -15.53 14.53 -6.65
N ALA A 608 -15.44 15.84 -6.54
CA ALA A 608 -15.51 16.74 -7.65
C ALA A 608 -14.46 17.84 -7.53
N SER A 609 -13.87 18.23 -8.65
CA SER A 609 -12.95 19.35 -8.72
C SER A 609 -13.29 20.23 -9.90
N TYR A 610 -13.17 21.55 -9.72
CA TYR A 610 -13.44 22.55 -10.75
C TYR A 610 -12.27 23.53 -10.86
N GLN A 611 -11.68 23.62 -12.06
CA GLN A 611 -10.61 24.59 -12.36
C GLN A 611 -11.23 25.96 -12.56
N ILE A 612 -11.09 26.85 -11.57
CA ILE A 612 -11.71 28.19 -11.57
C ILE A 612 -10.91 29.14 -12.47
N THR A 613 -9.59 29.10 -12.36
CA THR A 613 -8.63 29.80 -13.24
C THR A 613 -7.47 28.84 -13.55
N SER A 614 -6.52 29.23 -14.39
CA SER A 614 -5.32 28.43 -14.66
C SER A 614 -4.54 28.06 -13.37
N SER A 615 -4.63 28.90 -12.34
CA SER A 615 -3.89 28.74 -11.07
C SER A 615 -4.75 28.26 -9.90
N ILE A 616 -6.07 28.35 -9.96
CA ILE A 616 -6.96 28.10 -8.81
C ILE A 616 -7.94 26.99 -9.16
N GLN A 617 -7.98 25.94 -8.32
CA GLN A 617 -8.93 24.84 -8.38
C GLN A 617 -9.69 24.74 -7.07
N GLY A 618 -11.02 24.71 -7.15
CA GLY A 618 -11.90 24.32 -6.04
C GLY A 618 -12.19 22.81 -6.09
N TYR A 619 -12.35 22.18 -4.93
CA TYR A 619 -12.75 20.79 -4.87
C TYR A 619 -13.66 20.48 -3.69
N VAL A 620 -14.45 19.43 -3.83
CA VAL A 620 -15.30 18.87 -2.78
C VAL A 620 -15.23 17.36 -2.82
N ARG A 621 -15.30 16.73 -1.63
CA ARG A 621 -15.38 15.29 -1.45
C ARG A 621 -16.47 14.96 -0.46
N ALA A 622 -17.31 13.99 -0.79
CA ALA A 622 -18.32 13.43 0.10
C ALA A 622 -18.05 11.93 0.27
N ASP A 623 -17.75 11.54 1.50
CA ASP A 623 -17.45 10.15 1.85
C ASP A 623 -18.67 9.48 2.46
N ASN A 624 -18.81 8.17 2.19
CA ASN A 624 -19.88 7.33 2.74
C ASN A 624 -21.28 7.97 2.56
N ILE A 625 -21.59 8.39 1.34
CA ILE A 625 -22.83 9.14 1.02
C ILE A 625 -24.07 8.36 1.48
N LEU A 626 -24.03 7.02 1.37
CA LEU A 626 -25.12 6.13 1.80
C LEU A 626 -25.23 6.03 3.34
N ASN A 627 -24.34 6.70 4.08
CA ASN A 627 -24.29 6.69 5.54
C ASN A 627 -24.25 5.27 6.13
N ARG A 628 -23.53 4.37 5.45
CA ARG A 628 -23.38 3.00 5.90
C ARG A 628 -22.55 2.95 7.18
N ARG A 629 -23.01 2.23 8.18
CA ARG A 629 -22.33 2.01 9.44
C ARG A 629 -21.76 0.59 9.43
N TYR A 630 -20.46 0.46 9.53
CA TYR A 630 -19.74 -0.80 9.41
C TYR A 630 -18.51 -0.83 10.32
N GLU A 631 -17.94 -2.00 10.51
CA GLU A 631 -16.66 -2.20 11.20
C GLU A 631 -15.68 -2.88 10.23
N GLU A 632 -14.51 -2.34 10.05
CA GLU A 632 -13.42 -3.02 9.34
C GLU A 632 -12.70 -3.98 10.27
N VAL A 633 -12.49 -3.54 11.49
CA VAL A 633 -11.97 -4.31 12.63
C VAL A 633 -13.03 -4.29 13.71
N LEU A 634 -13.25 -5.42 14.34
CA LEU A 634 -14.27 -5.57 15.38
C LEU A 634 -14.06 -4.53 16.48
N PHE A 635 -15.14 -3.92 16.95
CA PHE A 635 -15.23 -2.86 17.94
C PHE A 635 -14.82 -1.46 17.46
N PHE A 636 -14.09 -1.33 16.35
CA PHE A 636 -13.67 -0.03 15.84
C PHE A 636 -14.75 0.61 14.98
N GLY A 637 -15.03 1.89 15.24
CA GLY A 637 -15.93 2.70 14.45
C GLY A 637 -15.34 3.11 13.12
N THR A 638 -16.21 3.39 12.15
CA THR A 638 -15.85 3.96 10.86
C THR A 638 -16.57 5.28 10.64
N PRO A 639 -15.99 6.21 9.84
CA PRO A 639 -16.63 7.49 9.56
C PRO A 639 -18.04 7.31 8.97
N VAL A 640 -19.00 8.04 9.52
CA VAL A 640 -20.32 8.21 8.93
C VAL A 640 -20.22 9.14 7.71
N ARG A 641 -21.35 9.45 7.05
CA ARG A 641 -21.38 10.43 5.96
C ARG A 641 -20.63 11.69 6.37
N SER A 642 -19.69 12.11 5.53
CA SER A 642 -18.84 13.27 5.79
C SER A 642 -18.57 14.03 4.49
N VAL A 643 -18.38 15.34 4.61
CA VAL A 643 -18.14 16.25 3.48
C VAL A 643 -16.92 17.11 3.80
N PHE A 644 -16.08 17.29 2.80
CA PHE A 644 -14.87 18.12 2.85
C PHE A 644 -14.80 18.95 1.59
N GLY A 645 -14.30 20.18 1.72
CA GLY A 645 -14.12 21.08 0.59
C GLY A 645 -12.88 21.93 0.76
N GLY A 646 -12.25 22.29 -0.34
CA GLY A 646 -11.01 23.04 -0.29
C GLY A 646 -10.66 23.72 -1.59
N ILE A 647 -9.54 24.44 -1.54
CA ILE A 647 -8.95 25.16 -2.66
C ILE A 647 -7.50 24.69 -2.81
N ARG A 648 -7.07 24.52 -4.07
CA ARG A 648 -5.67 24.34 -4.47
C ARG A 648 -5.24 25.52 -5.31
N VAL A 649 -4.04 26.04 -5.06
CA VAL A 649 -3.46 27.15 -5.82
C VAL A 649 -2.09 26.75 -6.33
N ASN A 650 -1.82 27.02 -7.60
CA ASN A 650 -0.55 26.79 -8.27
C ASN A 650 0.08 28.14 -8.63
N PHE A 651 1.38 28.29 -8.34
CA PHE A 651 2.16 29.47 -8.66
C PHE A 651 3.41 29.05 -9.42
N ASP A 652 3.61 29.56 -10.62
CA ASP A 652 4.87 29.39 -11.34
C ASP A 652 5.94 30.31 -10.71
N ILE A 653 7.12 29.78 -10.45
CA ILE A 653 8.24 30.53 -9.92
C ILE A 653 9.08 30.96 -11.11
N PRO A 654 9.16 32.28 -11.44
CA PRO A 654 10.00 32.73 -12.53
C PRO A 654 11.47 32.41 -12.22
N VAL A 655 12.06 31.55 -13.01
CA VAL A 655 13.51 31.33 -12.99
C VAL A 655 14.12 32.49 -13.75
N ALA A 656 14.97 33.26 -13.07
CA ALA A 656 15.75 34.30 -13.75
C ALA A 656 16.50 33.63 -14.92
N SER A 657 16.18 34.06 -16.13
CA SER A 657 16.95 33.62 -17.30
C SER A 657 18.41 33.89 -17.01
N SER A 658 19.23 32.86 -16.98
CA SER A 658 20.68 33.05 -16.94
C SER A 658 21.06 34.01 -18.07
N VAL A 659 21.50 35.18 -17.69
CA VAL A 659 22.14 36.12 -18.63
C VAL A 659 23.25 35.36 -19.31
N PRO A 660 23.39 35.45 -20.65
CA PRO A 660 24.29 34.64 -21.46
C PRO A 660 25.77 34.76 -21.04
#